data_e9bbd2a8964086408fbe1b108951b6b1
#
_entry.id   e9bbd2a8964086408fbe1b108951b6b1
#
_cell.length_a   1.000
_cell.length_b   1.000
_cell.length_c   1.000
_cell.angle_alpha   90.00
_cell.angle_beta   90.00
_cell.angle_gamma   90.00
#
_symmetry.space_group_name_H-M   'P 1'
#
loop_
_entity.id
_entity.type
_entity.pdbx_description
1 polymer ?
#
loop_
_entity_poly.entity_id
_entity_poly.type
_entity_poly.pdbx_seq_one_letter_code
_entity_poly.pdbx_strand_id
1 'polypeptide(L)'
;MADRFSSIPSPNSLSGTVIRSEVQPGVTYRLERQIGEGGMGTAFLALRQAPDGISPVVIKMVRGGFGTGPADAAAGMVVLKEAVALGRLNERVPPTPFVVRLVDTGAAELHGTARPATPWLAVEYVHGGIEGTTLEDRIAYGVERTGFAFDAARAAHLVRCLAAGMLAIHGVGVIHRDLTPGNILCCGFGEAEIFKISDFGIARPQGLAATFGGVPVGTVGYAAPEQVMPDAVGVGTYTDVFSLACVIFFALTGQHYFEANTPIAAMTLMRNKTRKSILDGKHVAPEIRQRVEACRAIDQLLARATSIEADRRPQEGQELAASLVPWLSESSTPPRPAKRLMNSLLNLAPPGDLTSWLWTVRHPPGGDRTVLSAAWDVDGRCLSLTPTGPVFWDGQSWVDARNVTANLPGQMTFVRRYEAGGWLVGGQGTLAVYATDGVREVHRAPQPDVTFTHASGRTDDLLAAVGERPGAPPLLFAMAARRWVRPMQLDGVSYVASLLRLEDTRWLVCGRLAQGGGFAAVYTPLQWELEYLKTPRTRAFVGGASEPERHLGLLVGSNGVALRVEGKNPTSSIAEGEPDLTAGAMDVLDREWVASLGRLWVRDPQRDAAWRAVWSDPSWTAPMISIMADAGMVVALSADGGIVEGRAGWQRKHK
;
A
#
# COMPACT_ATOMS: atom_id res chain seq x y z
N MET A 1 -14.27 45.74 1.51
CA MET A 1 -13.52 44.98 2.49
C MET A 1 -13.83 43.50 2.31
N ALA A 2 -13.49 42.98 1.17
CA ALA A 2 -13.45 41.56 0.88
C ALA A 2 -12.03 41.29 0.41
N ASP A 3 -11.45 40.18 0.75
CA ASP A 3 -10.08 39.69 0.52
C ASP A 3 -9.15 39.74 1.75
N ARG A 4 -9.43 38.84 2.69
CA ARG A 4 -8.40 38.30 3.59
C ARG A 4 -8.65 36.81 3.96
N PHE A 5 -9.20 36.03 3.07
CA PHE A 5 -9.11 34.55 3.13
C PHE A 5 -8.16 34.03 2.04
N SER A 6 -6.90 34.49 2.08
CA SER A 6 -5.90 33.95 1.18
C SER A 6 -5.34 32.65 1.74
N SER A 7 -5.77 31.58 1.11
CA SER A 7 -5.06 30.36 0.72
C SER A 7 -4.12 29.75 1.79
N ILE A 8 -4.64 28.70 2.43
CA ILE A 8 -3.79 27.58 2.85
C ILE A 8 -3.00 27.18 1.58
N PRO A 9 -1.66 27.02 1.66
CA PRO A 9 -0.91 26.49 0.52
C PRO A 9 -1.59 25.21 0.05
N SER A 10 -1.67 25.01 -1.27
CA SER A 10 -2.24 23.76 -1.80
C SER A 10 -1.50 22.58 -1.16
N PRO A 11 -2.17 21.45 -0.89
CA PRO A 11 -1.57 20.30 -0.19
C PRO A 11 -0.22 19.83 -0.76
N ASN A 12 -0.02 19.96 -2.06
CA ASN A 12 1.25 19.70 -2.74
C ASN A 12 2.36 20.72 -2.44
N SER A 13 2.08 21.85 -1.80
CA SER A 13 3.07 22.88 -1.51
C SER A 13 3.99 22.57 -0.33
N LEU A 14 3.66 21.56 0.50
CA LEU A 14 4.47 21.16 1.65
C LEU A 14 5.39 19.96 1.35
N SER A 15 5.30 19.36 0.18
CA SER A 15 6.23 18.30 -0.26
C SER A 15 7.66 18.85 -0.33
N GLY A 16 8.61 18.09 0.19
CA GLY A 16 10.01 18.52 0.32
C GLY A 16 10.32 19.34 1.57
N THR A 17 9.31 19.77 2.34
CA THR A 17 9.53 20.49 3.62
C THR A 17 10.21 19.56 4.62
N VAL A 18 11.24 20.10 5.31
CA VAL A 18 11.96 19.38 6.36
C VAL A 18 11.58 19.94 7.72
N ILE A 19 11.08 19.08 8.59
CA ILE A 19 10.74 19.36 9.98
C ILE A 19 11.84 18.79 10.87
N ARG A 20 12.25 19.49 11.90
CA ARG A 20 13.22 19.02 12.90
C ARG A 20 12.51 18.53 14.14
N SER A 21 13.00 17.41 14.70
CA SER A 21 12.56 16.97 16.01
C SER A 21 13.02 17.93 17.10
N GLU A 22 12.12 18.27 18.00
CA GLU A 22 12.44 19.03 19.23
C GLU A 22 12.89 18.09 20.36
N VAL A 23 12.50 16.83 20.30
CA VAL A 23 12.72 15.83 21.35
C VAL A 23 13.94 14.95 21.06
N GLN A 24 14.21 14.66 19.77
CA GLN A 24 15.29 13.76 19.33
C GLN A 24 16.39 14.55 18.60
N PRO A 25 17.52 14.86 19.25
CA PRO A 25 18.60 15.61 18.60
C PRO A 25 19.12 14.93 17.34
N GLY A 26 19.27 15.70 16.25
CA GLY A 26 19.76 15.19 14.96
C GLY A 26 18.74 14.43 14.11
N VAL A 27 17.47 14.35 14.56
CA VAL A 27 16.39 13.73 13.79
C VAL A 27 15.64 14.80 13.00
N THR A 28 15.38 14.50 11.72
CA THR A 28 14.57 15.34 10.84
C THR A 28 13.54 14.50 10.10
N TYR A 29 12.48 15.15 9.65
CA TYR A 29 11.39 14.54 8.90
C TYR A 29 11.20 15.30 7.58
N ARG A 30 11.41 14.67 6.46
CA ARG A 30 11.14 15.24 5.14
C ARG A 30 9.75 14.79 4.68
N LEU A 31 8.85 15.74 4.46
CA LEU A 31 7.52 15.45 3.94
C LEU A 31 7.61 15.05 2.47
N GLU A 32 7.13 13.86 2.12
CA GLU A 32 7.19 13.36 0.75
C GLU A 32 5.91 13.65 -0.02
N ARG A 33 4.78 13.17 0.46
CA ARG A 33 3.48 13.39 -0.17
C ARG A 33 2.34 13.35 0.85
N GLN A 34 1.27 14.04 0.53
CA GLN A 34 0.02 13.94 1.29
C GLN A 34 -0.60 12.56 1.05
N ILE A 35 -1.02 11.89 2.11
CA ILE A 35 -1.69 10.59 2.07
C ILE A 35 -3.12 10.63 2.60
N GLY A 36 -3.49 11.70 3.28
CA GLY A 36 -4.85 11.87 3.78
C GLY A 36 -5.12 13.31 4.20
N GLU A 37 -6.40 13.66 4.19
CA GLU A 37 -6.91 14.93 4.66
C GLU A 37 -8.25 14.72 5.36
N GLY A 38 -8.40 15.23 6.57
CA GLY A 38 -9.61 15.08 7.37
C GLY A 38 -9.96 16.33 8.16
N GLY A 39 -11.04 16.26 8.93
CA GLY A 39 -11.51 17.39 9.76
C GLY A 39 -10.50 17.87 10.79
N MET A 40 -9.57 17.02 11.21
CA MET A 40 -8.56 17.32 12.22
C MET A 40 -7.22 17.79 11.64
N GLY A 41 -6.95 17.56 10.36
CA GLY A 41 -5.67 17.94 9.79
C GLY A 41 -5.32 17.20 8.51
N THR A 42 -4.04 17.26 8.17
CA THR A 42 -3.49 16.63 6.97
C THR A 42 -2.41 15.61 7.38
N ALA A 43 -2.47 14.43 6.81
CA ALA A 43 -1.47 13.37 6.99
C ALA A 43 -0.52 13.31 5.80
N PHE A 44 0.77 13.23 6.07
CA PHE A 44 1.84 13.12 5.08
C PHE A 44 2.64 11.85 5.30
N LEU A 45 2.95 11.14 4.24
CA LEU A 45 4.09 10.24 4.24
C LEU A 45 5.35 11.08 4.36
N ALA A 46 6.21 10.74 5.30
CA ALA A 46 7.46 11.45 5.52
C ALA A 46 8.61 10.48 5.76
N LEU A 47 9.83 10.95 5.51
CA LEU A 47 11.06 10.23 5.81
C LEU A 47 11.66 10.77 7.09
N ARG A 48 11.68 9.93 8.13
CA ARG A 48 12.48 10.17 9.32
C ARG A 48 13.95 9.92 8.98
N GLN A 49 14.77 10.93 9.08
CA GLN A 49 16.23 10.86 8.94
C GLN A 49 16.85 11.01 10.32
N ALA A 50 17.61 10.02 10.75
CA ALA A 50 18.24 9.98 12.06
C ALA A 50 19.61 9.33 11.98
N PRO A 51 20.48 9.47 13.00
CA PRO A 51 21.79 8.83 13.01
C PRO A 51 21.75 7.30 12.85
N ASP A 52 20.64 6.69 13.25
CA ASP A 52 20.39 5.23 13.16
C ASP A 52 19.77 4.79 11.82
N GLY A 53 19.38 5.74 10.97
CA GLY A 53 18.84 5.38 9.66
C GLY A 53 17.76 6.29 9.13
N ILE A 54 17.26 5.96 7.91
CA ILE A 54 16.05 6.55 7.33
C ILE A 54 14.92 5.54 7.44
N SER A 55 13.74 6.00 7.87
CA SER A 55 12.55 5.17 7.97
C SER A 55 11.30 5.96 7.58
N PRO A 56 10.31 5.31 6.94
CA PRO A 56 9.04 5.95 6.66
C PRO A 56 8.24 6.15 7.95
N VAL A 57 7.57 7.28 8.03
CA VAL A 57 6.63 7.62 9.10
C VAL A 57 5.44 8.36 8.50
N VAL A 58 4.36 8.45 9.25
CA VAL A 58 3.25 9.35 8.93
C VAL A 58 3.33 10.56 9.84
N ILE A 59 3.42 11.74 9.25
CA ILE A 59 3.31 13.02 9.97
C ILE A 59 1.88 13.52 9.84
N LYS A 60 1.21 13.67 10.98
CA LYS A 60 -0.10 14.31 11.07
C LYS A 60 0.09 15.75 11.53
N MET A 61 -0.34 16.69 10.68
CA MET A 61 -0.31 18.12 10.96
C MET A 61 -1.74 18.62 11.18
N VAL A 62 -1.97 19.29 12.29
CA VAL A 62 -3.30 19.76 12.64
C VAL A 62 -3.63 21.05 11.92
N ARG A 63 -4.87 21.18 11.42
CA ARG A 63 -5.40 22.44 10.89
C ARG A 63 -5.69 23.42 12.01
N GLY A 64 -5.06 24.57 11.96
CA GLY A 64 -5.14 25.61 12.97
C GLY A 64 -3.77 25.74 13.64
N GLY A 65 -3.09 26.86 13.37
CA GLY A 65 -1.87 27.21 14.11
C GLY A 65 -2.23 27.57 15.56
N PHE A 66 -1.23 27.67 16.42
CA PHE A 66 -1.38 28.35 17.73
C PHE A 66 -1.67 29.85 17.50
N GLY A 67 -2.83 30.15 16.90
CA GLY A 67 -3.38 31.49 16.93
C GLY A 67 -3.80 31.83 18.36
N THR A 68 -4.02 33.10 18.63
CA THR A 68 -4.50 33.55 19.93
C THR A 68 -5.98 33.26 20.17
N GLY A 69 -6.63 32.51 19.23
CA GLY A 69 -8.05 32.20 19.31
C GLY A 69 -8.36 30.88 20.07
N PRO A 70 -9.55 30.78 20.68
CA PRO A 70 -9.95 29.59 21.43
C PRO A 70 -9.94 28.29 20.59
N ALA A 71 -10.22 28.39 19.27
CA ALA A 71 -10.23 27.26 18.36
C ALA A 71 -8.82 26.70 18.07
N ASP A 72 -7.82 27.57 18.00
CA ASP A 72 -6.43 27.19 17.76
C ASP A 72 -5.80 26.52 19.00
N ALA A 73 -6.13 27.03 20.17
CA ALA A 73 -5.74 26.42 21.44
C ALA A 73 -6.36 25.02 21.61
N ALA A 74 -7.61 24.85 21.21
CA ALA A 74 -8.28 23.55 21.24
C ALA A 74 -7.60 22.56 20.30
N ALA A 75 -7.21 22.95 19.08
CA ALA A 75 -6.53 22.09 18.12
C ALA A 75 -5.16 21.60 18.63
N GLY A 76 -4.36 22.48 19.23
CA GLY A 76 -3.08 22.08 19.84
C GLY A 76 -3.24 21.09 21.00
N MET A 77 -4.26 21.28 21.83
CA MET A 77 -4.59 20.37 22.94
C MET A 77 -4.98 18.97 22.46
N VAL A 78 -5.54 18.86 21.27
CA VAL A 78 -5.91 17.59 20.63
C VAL A 78 -4.69 16.74 20.34
N VAL A 79 -3.71 17.31 19.63
CA VAL A 79 -2.44 16.60 19.29
C VAL A 79 -1.71 16.19 20.56
N LEU A 80 -1.64 17.08 21.52
CA LEU A 80 -0.96 16.79 22.78
C LEU A 80 -1.61 15.63 23.53
N LYS A 81 -2.94 15.56 23.57
CA LYS A 81 -3.66 14.43 24.20
C LYS A 81 -3.42 13.12 23.47
N GLU A 82 -3.45 13.12 22.14
CA GLU A 82 -3.15 11.92 21.33
C GLU A 82 -1.71 11.47 21.54
N ALA A 83 -0.76 12.41 21.52
CA ALA A 83 0.65 12.12 21.78
C ALA A 83 0.88 11.53 23.19
N VAL A 84 0.24 12.08 24.22
CA VAL A 84 0.33 11.56 25.59
C VAL A 84 -0.27 10.15 25.69
N ALA A 85 -1.41 9.90 25.06
CA ALA A 85 -2.04 8.58 25.07
C ALA A 85 -1.15 7.53 24.37
N LEU A 86 -0.65 7.85 23.18
CA LEU A 86 0.26 6.97 22.43
C LEU A 86 1.61 6.81 23.15
N GLY A 87 2.12 7.85 23.80
CA GLY A 87 3.33 7.79 24.64
C GLY A 87 3.18 6.76 25.77
N ARG A 88 2.08 6.84 26.53
CA ARG A 88 1.78 5.87 27.60
C ARG A 88 1.66 4.44 27.07
N LEU A 89 1.12 4.26 25.86
CA LEU A 89 1.04 2.94 25.21
C LEU A 89 2.40 2.41 24.80
N ASN A 90 3.32 3.29 24.34
CA ASN A 90 4.70 2.90 24.03
C ASN A 90 5.50 2.46 25.26
N GLU A 91 5.21 3.00 26.44
CA GLU A 91 5.87 2.67 27.71
C GLU A 91 5.42 1.30 28.27
N ARG A 92 4.35 0.72 27.74
CA ARG A 92 3.89 -0.61 28.19
C ARG A 92 4.93 -1.69 27.87
N VAL A 93 5.07 -2.64 28.79
CA VAL A 93 5.93 -3.80 28.63
C VAL A 93 5.08 -5.07 28.81
N PRO A 94 4.92 -5.90 27.77
CA PRO A 94 5.34 -5.71 26.37
C PRO A 94 4.49 -4.66 25.64
N PRO A 95 5.05 -3.98 24.62
CA PRO A 95 4.26 -3.05 23.80
C PRO A 95 3.20 -3.81 23.01
N THR A 96 2.04 -3.17 22.81
CA THR A 96 0.96 -3.78 22.02
C THR A 96 1.23 -3.63 20.51
N PRO A 97 1.13 -4.71 19.72
CA PRO A 97 1.21 -4.61 18.26
C PRO A 97 -0.08 -4.14 17.60
N PHE A 98 -1.18 -4.02 18.35
CA PHE A 98 -2.54 -3.75 17.84
C PHE A 98 -2.94 -2.27 17.93
N VAL A 99 -2.01 -1.40 18.25
CA VAL A 99 -2.19 0.06 18.26
C VAL A 99 -1.02 0.69 17.51
N VAL A 100 -1.31 1.74 16.75
CA VAL A 100 -0.27 2.52 16.06
C VAL A 100 0.69 3.13 17.06
N ARG A 101 1.99 3.04 16.78
CA ARG A 101 3.06 3.50 17.65
C ARG A 101 3.40 4.96 17.39
N LEU A 102 3.49 5.77 18.45
CA LEU A 102 4.07 7.11 18.39
C LEU A 102 5.58 7.02 18.14
N VAL A 103 6.07 7.82 17.21
CA VAL A 103 7.49 7.96 16.89
C VAL A 103 8.05 9.26 17.46
N ASP A 104 7.31 10.36 17.30
CA ASP A 104 7.74 11.69 17.74
C ASP A 104 6.57 12.68 17.77
N THR A 105 6.79 13.86 18.34
CA THR A 105 5.84 14.96 18.35
C THR A 105 6.57 16.30 18.44
N GLY A 106 5.95 17.37 17.96
CA GLY A 106 6.53 18.71 18.03
C GLY A 106 5.65 19.76 17.39
N ALA A 107 6.22 20.93 17.16
CA ALA A 107 5.62 22.01 16.41
C ALA A 107 6.60 22.50 15.33
N ALA A 108 6.10 22.89 14.17
CA ALA A 108 6.93 23.33 13.05
C ALA A 108 6.47 24.66 12.50
N GLU A 109 7.42 25.55 12.27
CA GLU A 109 7.21 26.77 11.48
C GLU A 109 7.28 26.41 10.00
N LEU A 110 6.17 26.56 9.29
CA LEU A 110 6.09 26.28 7.87
C LEU A 110 6.50 27.56 7.10
N HIS A 111 7.58 27.47 6.34
CA HIS A 111 8.12 28.59 5.57
C HIS A 111 7.06 29.20 4.62
N GLY A 112 7.00 30.54 4.62
CA GLY A 112 6.05 31.31 3.79
C GLY A 112 4.71 31.61 4.41
N THR A 113 4.48 31.22 5.66
CA THR A 113 3.29 31.60 6.42
C THR A 113 3.67 32.49 7.60
N ALA A 114 2.99 33.63 7.77
CA ALA A 114 3.06 34.45 8.99
C ALA A 114 2.26 33.81 10.14
N ARG A 115 2.18 32.47 10.17
CA ARG A 115 1.39 31.71 11.14
C ARG A 115 2.28 31.15 12.24
N PRO A 116 1.74 31.01 13.47
CA PRO A 116 2.44 30.33 14.54
C PRO A 116 2.76 28.87 14.19
N ALA A 117 3.71 28.28 14.89
CA ALA A 117 4.15 26.91 14.66
C ALA A 117 2.98 25.92 14.65
N THR A 118 2.96 25.05 13.65
CA THR A 118 1.90 24.04 13.45
C THR A 118 2.24 22.79 14.25
N PRO A 119 1.36 22.33 15.16
CA PRO A 119 1.57 21.10 15.89
C PRO A 119 1.54 19.90 14.96
N TRP A 120 2.42 18.94 15.20
CA TRP A 120 2.48 17.69 14.46
C TRP A 120 2.79 16.52 15.39
N LEU A 121 2.39 15.35 14.95
CA LEU A 121 2.81 14.09 15.53
C LEU A 121 3.28 13.13 14.43
N ALA A 122 4.31 12.35 14.73
CA ALA A 122 4.81 11.28 13.87
C ALA A 122 4.39 9.95 14.45
N VAL A 123 3.77 9.13 13.63
CA VAL A 123 3.44 7.74 13.95
C VAL A 123 4.12 6.79 12.98
N GLU A 124 4.24 5.52 13.36
CA GLU A 124 4.76 4.50 12.46
C GLU A 124 3.98 4.47 11.15
N TYR A 125 4.70 4.25 10.04
CA TYR A 125 4.06 3.98 8.76
C TYR A 125 3.59 2.53 8.71
N VAL A 126 2.29 2.33 8.54
CA VAL A 126 1.69 1.01 8.36
C VAL A 126 1.49 0.78 6.87
N HIS A 127 2.18 -0.22 6.34
CA HIS A 127 2.03 -0.60 4.95
C HIS A 127 0.93 -1.66 4.80
N GLY A 128 -0.18 -1.27 4.22
CA GLY A 128 -1.33 -2.14 3.99
C GLY A 128 -1.20 -3.07 2.78
N GLY A 129 -0.20 -2.82 1.93
CA GLY A 129 -0.05 -3.55 0.66
C GLY A 129 -1.24 -3.30 -0.27
N ILE A 130 -1.57 -4.33 -0.99
CA ILE A 130 -2.50 -4.41 -2.11
C ILE A 130 -3.97 -4.31 -1.72
N GLU A 131 -4.33 -4.92 -0.59
CA GLU A 131 -5.71 -4.91 -0.12
C GLU A 131 -6.08 -3.57 0.52
N GLY A 132 -5.16 -2.60 0.50
CA GLY A 132 -5.33 -1.30 1.11
C GLY A 132 -4.82 -1.22 2.55
N THR A 133 -4.66 0.01 3.02
CA THR A 133 -4.08 0.28 4.34
C THR A 133 -5.13 0.31 5.43
N THR A 134 -6.38 0.65 5.11
CA THR A 134 -7.48 0.68 6.08
C THR A 134 -8.36 -0.57 5.99
N LEU A 135 -9.10 -0.86 7.03
CA LEU A 135 -10.11 -1.92 6.99
C LEU A 135 -11.18 -1.62 5.93
N GLU A 136 -11.50 -0.35 5.73
CA GLU A 136 -12.44 0.09 4.69
C GLU A 136 -11.94 -0.30 3.30
N ASP A 137 -10.67 0.00 2.99
CA ASP A 137 -10.03 -0.37 1.73
C ASP A 137 -10.05 -1.89 1.54
N ARG A 138 -9.69 -2.65 2.59
CA ARG A 138 -9.62 -4.12 2.51
C ARG A 138 -10.96 -4.78 2.28
N ILE A 139 -12.01 -4.26 2.90
CA ILE A 139 -13.37 -4.76 2.67
C ILE A 139 -13.82 -4.40 1.26
N ALA A 140 -13.59 -3.17 0.80
CA ALA A 140 -13.90 -2.76 -0.57
C ALA A 140 -13.18 -3.64 -1.59
N TYR A 141 -11.89 -3.87 -1.39
CA TYR A 141 -11.08 -4.74 -2.23
C TYR A 141 -11.60 -6.20 -2.25
N GLY A 142 -11.91 -6.78 -1.07
CA GLY A 142 -12.46 -8.13 -0.97
C GLY A 142 -13.78 -8.26 -1.71
N VAL A 143 -14.68 -7.30 -1.52
CA VAL A 143 -15.98 -7.24 -2.19
C VAL A 143 -15.82 -7.12 -3.71
N GLU A 144 -14.94 -6.26 -4.18
CA GLU A 144 -14.69 -6.10 -5.61
C GLU A 144 -14.15 -7.38 -6.26
N ARG A 145 -13.28 -8.09 -5.55
CA ARG A 145 -12.58 -9.27 -6.09
C ARG A 145 -13.34 -10.58 -5.98
N THR A 146 -14.00 -10.79 -4.85
CA THR A 146 -14.63 -12.08 -4.52
C THR A 146 -16.15 -11.99 -4.44
N GLY A 147 -16.69 -10.76 -4.41
CA GLY A 147 -18.09 -10.50 -4.11
C GLY A 147 -18.40 -10.51 -2.61
N PHE A 148 -17.42 -10.78 -1.76
CA PHE A 148 -17.61 -10.99 -0.34
C PHE A 148 -16.67 -10.11 0.50
N ALA A 149 -17.13 -9.75 1.70
CA ALA A 149 -16.33 -9.14 2.76
C ALA A 149 -15.39 -10.18 3.40
N PHE A 150 -15.05 -10.05 4.68
CA PHE A 150 -14.19 -11.03 5.34
C PHE A 150 -14.90 -12.39 5.52
N ASP A 151 -14.10 -13.45 5.37
CA ASP A 151 -14.49 -14.79 5.84
C ASP A 151 -14.51 -14.87 7.36
N ALA A 152 -15.01 -15.99 7.89
CA ALA A 152 -15.20 -16.18 9.32
C ALA A 152 -13.86 -16.18 10.09
N ALA A 153 -12.81 -16.77 9.53
CA ALA A 153 -11.51 -16.86 10.17
C ALA A 153 -10.83 -15.48 10.26
N ARG A 154 -10.87 -14.71 9.17
CA ARG A 154 -10.32 -13.35 9.10
C ARG A 154 -11.09 -12.39 10.00
N ALA A 155 -12.42 -12.50 10.03
CA ALA A 155 -13.27 -11.72 10.94
C ALA A 155 -12.98 -12.05 12.41
N ALA A 156 -12.82 -13.33 12.77
CA ALA A 156 -12.43 -13.73 14.12
C ALA A 156 -11.06 -13.19 14.52
N HIS A 157 -10.11 -13.16 13.58
CA HIS A 157 -8.80 -12.59 13.79
C HIS A 157 -8.84 -11.07 14.01
N LEU A 158 -9.60 -10.34 13.18
CA LEU A 158 -9.87 -8.91 13.37
C LEU A 158 -10.39 -8.62 14.77
N VAL A 159 -11.43 -9.35 15.20
CA VAL A 159 -12.06 -9.17 16.52
C VAL A 159 -11.04 -9.36 17.65
N ARG A 160 -10.17 -10.37 17.57
CA ARG A 160 -9.12 -10.60 18.58
C ARG A 160 -8.10 -9.46 18.62
N CYS A 161 -7.64 -9.00 17.47
CA CYS A 161 -6.68 -7.89 17.37
C CYS A 161 -7.26 -6.60 17.97
N LEU A 162 -8.49 -6.24 17.58
CA LEU A 162 -9.13 -5.01 18.05
C LEU A 162 -9.45 -5.06 19.54
N ALA A 163 -9.95 -6.19 20.06
CA ALA A 163 -10.20 -6.36 21.49
C ALA A 163 -8.91 -6.24 22.31
N ALA A 164 -7.80 -6.82 21.83
CA ALA A 164 -6.50 -6.70 22.49
C ALA A 164 -5.94 -5.26 22.43
N GLY A 165 -6.13 -4.57 21.30
CA GLY A 165 -5.78 -3.16 21.16
C GLY A 165 -6.59 -2.27 22.10
N MET A 166 -7.92 -2.47 22.16
CA MET A 166 -8.81 -1.73 23.07
C MET A 166 -8.44 -1.95 24.54
N LEU A 167 -8.14 -3.18 24.93
CA LEU A 167 -7.68 -3.46 26.31
C LEU A 167 -6.41 -2.68 26.65
N ALA A 168 -5.50 -2.56 25.69
CA ALA A 168 -4.27 -1.79 25.90
C ALA A 168 -4.58 -0.30 26.07
N ILE A 169 -5.47 0.26 25.25
CA ILE A 169 -5.90 1.66 25.26
C ILE A 169 -6.63 1.97 26.59
N HIS A 170 -7.62 1.16 26.94
CA HIS A 170 -8.41 1.33 28.16
C HIS A 170 -7.53 1.16 29.43
N GLY A 171 -6.55 0.26 29.37
CA GLY A 171 -5.61 0.03 30.48
C GLY A 171 -4.67 1.21 30.79
N VAL A 172 -4.55 2.20 29.89
CA VAL A 172 -3.87 3.47 30.17
C VAL A 172 -4.83 4.64 30.45
N GLY A 173 -6.11 4.30 30.69
CA GLY A 173 -7.16 5.28 31.04
C GLY A 173 -7.67 6.11 29.87
N VAL A 174 -7.54 5.61 28.64
CA VAL A 174 -7.94 6.31 27.42
C VAL A 174 -9.15 5.59 26.80
N ILE A 175 -10.15 6.36 26.35
CA ILE A 175 -11.26 5.89 25.52
C ILE A 175 -11.03 6.42 24.10
N HIS A 176 -11.13 5.54 23.10
CA HIS A 176 -10.80 5.87 21.71
C HIS A 176 -11.80 6.85 21.08
N ARG A 177 -13.10 6.61 21.21
CA ARG A 177 -14.24 7.47 20.79
C ARG A 177 -14.46 7.62 19.28
N ASP A 178 -13.57 7.12 18.45
CA ASP A 178 -13.68 7.23 16.98
C ASP A 178 -13.22 5.94 16.28
N LEU A 179 -13.63 4.79 16.81
CA LEU A 179 -13.33 3.51 16.20
C LEU A 179 -14.21 3.30 14.95
N THR A 180 -13.61 3.44 13.78
CA THR A 180 -14.24 3.29 12.46
C THR A 180 -13.37 2.43 11.56
N PRO A 181 -13.89 1.87 10.46
CA PRO A 181 -13.07 1.10 9.51
C PRO A 181 -11.87 1.88 8.94
N GLY A 182 -12.02 3.21 8.74
CA GLY A 182 -10.93 4.07 8.29
C GLY A 182 -9.81 4.26 9.31
N ASN A 183 -10.09 4.08 10.61
CA ASN A 183 -9.15 4.21 11.72
C ASN A 183 -8.56 2.87 12.16
N ILE A 184 -8.80 1.79 11.40
CA ILE A 184 -8.19 0.49 11.62
C ILE A 184 -7.20 0.24 10.49
N LEU A 185 -5.92 0.27 10.79
CA LEU A 185 -4.85 0.04 9.82
C LEU A 185 -4.50 -1.44 9.78
N CYS A 186 -4.34 -1.94 8.56
CA CYS A 186 -4.09 -3.34 8.27
C CYS A 186 -2.65 -3.53 7.82
N CYS A 187 -1.93 -4.44 8.44
CA CYS A 187 -0.53 -4.74 8.16
C CYS A 187 -0.35 -6.23 7.90
N GLY A 188 0.34 -6.58 6.84
CA GLY A 188 0.55 -7.99 6.48
C GLY A 188 -0.67 -8.65 5.84
N PHE A 189 -0.58 -9.97 5.63
CA PHE A 189 -1.60 -10.78 4.93
C PHE A 189 -1.71 -12.17 5.55
N GLY A 190 -2.87 -12.80 5.38
CA GLY A 190 -3.14 -14.17 5.82
C GLY A 190 -2.91 -14.32 7.34
N GLU A 191 -2.19 -15.36 7.75
CA GLU A 191 -1.93 -15.63 9.17
C GLU A 191 -1.03 -14.57 9.86
N ALA A 192 -0.29 -13.78 9.08
CA ALA A 192 0.57 -12.70 9.58
C ALA A 192 -0.11 -11.33 9.56
N GLU A 193 -1.39 -11.26 9.19
CA GLU A 193 -2.15 -10.01 9.19
C GLU A 193 -2.32 -9.48 10.60
N ILE A 194 -2.17 -8.17 10.77
CA ILE A 194 -2.37 -7.46 12.04
C ILE A 194 -3.27 -6.26 11.78
N PHE A 195 -4.27 -6.12 12.63
CA PHE A 195 -5.14 -4.96 12.63
C PHE A 195 -4.76 -4.04 13.78
N LYS A 196 -4.41 -2.78 13.43
CA LYS A 196 -3.95 -1.76 14.38
C LYS A 196 -4.96 -0.65 14.50
N ILE A 197 -5.29 -0.27 15.71
CA ILE A 197 -6.11 0.90 16.00
C ILE A 197 -5.26 2.16 15.85
N SER A 198 -5.76 3.15 15.10
CA SER A 198 -5.14 4.45 14.86
C SER A 198 -6.14 5.58 15.11
N ASP A 199 -5.66 6.82 15.13
CA ASP A 199 -6.49 8.04 15.15
C ASP A 199 -7.45 8.11 16.33
N PHE A 200 -6.87 8.34 17.52
CA PHE A 200 -7.64 8.50 18.74
C PHE A 200 -8.55 9.72 18.66
N GLY A 201 -9.87 9.50 18.75
CA GLY A 201 -10.87 10.56 18.79
C GLY A 201 -10.90 11.36 20.12
N ILE A 202 -9.77 11.37 20.87
CA ILE A 202 -9.58 12.12 22.13
C ILE A 202 -9.82 13.62 21.92
N ALA A 203 -9.74 14.02 20.69
CA ALA A 203 -9.90 15.36 20.20
C ALA A 203 -11.32 15.91 20.17
N ARG A 204 -12.34 15.09 20.32
CA ARG A 204 -13.72 15.58 20.31
C ARG A 204 -14.08 16.15 21.67
N PRO A 205 -14.28 17.50 21.80
CA PRO A 205 -14.71 18.11 23.06
C PRO A 205 -16.08 17.54 23.45
N GLN A 206 -16.23 17.14 24.71
CA GLN A 206 -17.54 16.85 25.25
C GLN A 206 -18.41 18.11 25.18
N GLY A 207 -19.61 18.01 24.58
CA GLY A 207 -20.63 19.07 24.64
C GLY A 207 -20.55 20.17 23.59
N LEU A 208 -19.56 20.18 22.70
CA LEU A 208 -19.70 20.97 21.47
C LEU A 208 -20.59 20.17 20.54
N ALA A 209 -21.84 20.63 20.36
CA ALA A 209 -22.63 20.32 19.19
C ALA A 209 -21.71 20.54 18.00
N ALA A 210 -21.13 19.46 17.50
CA ALA A 210 -20.22 19.54 16.40
C ALA A 210 -20.98 20.28 15.30
N THR A 211 -20.45 21.40 14.89
CA THR A 211 -20.82 22.04 13.63
C THR A 211 -20.41 21.02 12.57
N PHE A 212 -21.34 20.15 12.19
CA PHE A 212 -21.21 19.03 11.27
C PHE A 212 -21.05 19.48 9.81
N GLY A 213 -20.43 20.62 9.59
CA GLY A 213 -19.99 21.03 8.26
C GLY A 213 -18.74 20.25 7.87
N GLY A 214 -18.91 19.11 7.18
CA GLY A 214 -17.80 18.39 6.59
C GLY A 214 -17.44 17.01 7.21
N VAL A 215 -18.30 16.40 8.04
CA VAL A 215 -18.12 15.00 8.46
C VAL A 215 -18.43 14.08 7.28
N PRO A 216 -17.51 13.17 6.87
CA PRO A 216 -17.80 12.22 5.79
C PRO A 216 -19.04 11.39 6.11
N VAL A 217 -19.85 11.16 5.08
CA VAL A 217 -21.00 10.25 5.13
C VAL A 217 -20.51 8.87 5.60
N GLY A 218 -21.11 8.34 6.67
CA GLY A 218 -20.77 7.02 7.22
C GLY A 218 -20.13 7.05 8.61
N THR A 219 -19.34 8.06 8.98
CA THR A 219 -18.68 8.13 10.31
C THR A 219 -19.71 8.27 11.45
N VAL A 220 -20.83 8.91 11.19
CA VAL A 220 -21.89 9.17 12.18
C VAL A 220 -22.52 7.86 12.69
N GLY A 221 -22.56 6.82 11.88
CA GLY A 221 -23.13 5.51 12.25
C GLY A 221 -22.31 4.67 13.22
N TYR A 222 -21.08 5.10 13.53
CA TYR A 222 -20.18 4.41 14.49
C TYR A 222 -20.14 5.08 15.86
N ALA A 223 -20.59 6.32 15.99
CA ALA A 223 -20.58 7.04 17.24
C ALA A 223 -21.68 6.52 18.18
N ALA A 224 -21.31 6.19 19.42
CA ALA A 224 -22.27 5.74 20.41
C ALA A 224 -23.25 6.85 20.83
N PRO A 225 -24.47 6.53 21.30
CA PRO A 225 -25.50 7.50 21.68
C PRO A 225 -25.01 8.58 22.65
N GLU A 226 -24.22 8.20 23.66
CA GLU A 226 -23.66 9.12 24.66
C GLU A 226 -22.63 10.11 24.11
N GLN A 227 -22.10 9.87 22.93
CA GLN A 227 -21.23 10.83 22.25
C GLN A 227 -22.01 11.92 21.51
N VAL A 228 -23.25 11.63 21.16
CA VAL A 228 -24.12 12.50 20.35
C VAL A 228 -25.05 13.32 21.25
N MET A 229 -25.44 12.79 22.41
CA MET A 229 -26.37 13.42 23.35
C MET A 229 -25.62 13.98 24.56
N PRO A 230 -25.64 15.33 24.78
CA PRO A 230 -24.86 15.95 25.87
C PRO A 230 -25.30 15.55 27.28
N ASP A 231 -26.55 15.16 27.44
CA ASP A 231 -27.15 14.83 28.74
C ASP A 231 -27.12 13.34 29.06
N ALA A 232 -26.42 12.54 28.27
CA ALA A 232 -26.30 11.10 28.46
C ALA A 232 -25.27 10.75 29.53
N VAL A 233 -25.31 9.49 29.97
CA VAL A 233 -24.27 8.85 30.78
C VAL A 233 -22.90 9.15 30.18
N GLY A 234 -21.88 9.39 31.03
CA GLY A 234 -20.53 9.74 30.59
C GLY A 234 -19.96 8.71 29.59
N VAL A 235 -18.90 9.10 28.88
CA VAL A 235 -18.19 8.21 27.94
C VAL A 235 -17.33 7.23 28.72
N GLY A 236 -17.39 5.95 28.37
CA GLY A 236 -16.64 4.87 29.01
C GLY A 236 -16.12 3.83 28.00
N THR A 237 -15.56 2.74 28.49
CA THR A 237 -15.07 1.61 27.68
C THR A 237 -16.16 1.02 26.79
N TYR A 238 -17.39 0.99 27.29
CA TYR A 238 -18.61 0.57 26.58
C TYR A 238 -18.95 1.44 25.34
N THR A 239 -18.42 2.66 25.29
CA THR A 239 -18.55 3.54 24.11
C THR A 239 -17.79 2.96 22.90
N ASP A 240 -16.56 2.52 23.14
CA ASP A 240 -15.76 1.87 22.09
C ASP A 240 -16.30 0.49 21.73
N VAL A 241 -16.93 -0.23 22.67
CA VAL A 241 -17.62 -1.50 22.39
C VAL A 241 -18.77 -1.33 21.41
N PHE A 242 -19.53 -0.23 21.51
CA PHE A 242 -20.57 0.09 20.53
C PHE A 242 -19.96 0.23 19.12
N SER A 243 -18.90 1.00 19.00
CA SER A 243 -18.20 1.24 17.72
C SER A 243 -17.59 -0.05 17.18
N LEU A 244 -16.98 -0.88 18.04
CA LEU A 244 -16.44 -2.19 17.69
C LEU A 244 -17.51 -3.10 17.08
N ALA A 245 -18.72 -3.14 17.65
CA ALA A 245 -19.81 -3.94 17.12
C ALA A 245 -20.22 -3.49 15.71
N CYS A 246 -20.25 -2.18 15.45
CA CYS A 246 -20.51 -1.63 14.11
C CYS A 246 -19.40 -2.00 13.12
N VAL A 247 -18.13 -1.96 13.54
CA VAL A 247 -16.98 -2.37 12.74
C VAL A 247 -17.03 -3.87 12.40
N ILE A 248 -17.39 -4.72 13.35
CA ILE A 248 -17.53 -6.16 13.12
C ILE A 248 -18.62 -6.44 12.09
N PHE A 249 -19.78 -5.79 12.20
CA PHE A 249 -20.83 -5.92 11.20
C PHE A 249 -20.34 -5.51 9.80
N PHE A 250 -19.63 -4.39 9.70
CA PHE A 250 -19.05 -3.93 8.45
C PHE A 250 -18.05 -4.95 7.88
N ALA A 251 -17.18 -5.51 8.71
CA ALA A 251 -16.21 -6.51 8.30
C ALA A 251 -16.85 -7.81 7.78
N LEU A 252 -18.02 -8.18 8.29
CA LEU A 252 -18.74 -9.39 7.86
C LEU A 252 -19.62 -9.18 6.63
N THR A 253 -20.12 -7.96 6.42
CA THR A 253 -21.16 -7.69 5.42
C THR A 253 -20.77 -6.71 4.32
N GLY A 254 -19.69 -5.94 4.51
CA GLY A 254 -19.31 -4.81 3.65
C GLY A 254 -20.31 -3.64 3.73
N GLN A 255 -21.19 -3.60 4.74
CA GLN A 255 -22.23 -2.59 4.89
C GLN A 255 -22.19 -1.94 6.27
N HIS A 256 -22.47 -0.65 6.34
CA HIS A 256 -22.58 0.02 7.64
C HIS A 256 -23.80 -0.47 8.43
N TYR A 257 -23.61 -0.70 9.74
CA TYR A 257 -24.67 -1.16 10.62
C TYR A 257 -25.79 -0.12 10.75
N PHE A 258 -25.40 1.14 10.95
CA PHE A 258 -26.30 2.30 10.92
C PHE A 258 -25.90 3.19 9.74
N GLU A 259 -26.71 3.16 8.68
CA GLU A 259 -26.52 4.03 7.50
C GLU A 259 -27.21 5.37 7.76
N ALA A 260 -26.45 6.34 8.23
CA ALA A 260 -26.96 7.67 8.54
C ALA A 260 -26.02 8.77 8.08
N ASN A 261 -26.60 9.82 7.50
CA ASN A 261 -25.86 10.99 7.03
C ASN A 261 -25.90 12.15 8.04
N THR A 262 -26.70 12.01 9.09
CA THR A 262 -26.85 13.02 10.15
C THR A 262 -26.94 12.33 11.52
N PRO A 263 -26.52 12.99 12.60
CA PRO A 263 -26.65 12.48 13.95
C PRO A 263 -28.09 12.14 14.35
N ILE A 264 -29.04 12.96 13.90
CA ILE A 264 -30.48 12.74 14.17
C ILE A 264 -30.97 11.45 13.49
N ALA A 265 -30.56 11.24 12.23
CA ALA A 265 -30.88 9.99 11.51
C ALA A 265 -30.26 8.78 12.18
N ALA A 266 -28.98 8.87 12.60
CA ALA A 266 -28.30 7.81 13.34
C ALA A 266 -29.04 7.47 14.63
N MET A 267 -29.38 8.47 15.43
CA MET A 267 -30.13 8.30 16.68
C MET A 267 -31.51 7.66 16.45
N THR A 268 -32.18 8.02 15.37
CA THR A 268 -33.47 7.43 15.00
C THR A 268 -33.31 5.94 14.71
N LEU A 269 -32.27 5.57 13.93
CA LEU A 269 -31.96 4.17 13.62
C LEU A 269 -31.54 3.38 14.89
N MET A 270 -30.74 3.99 15.76
CA MET A 270 -30.32 3.36 17.02
C MET A 270 -31.50 3.11 17.99
N ARG A 271 -32.49 4.01 18.01
CA ARG A 271 -33.72 3.83 18.80
C ARG A 271 -34.63 2.76 18.24
N ASN A 272 -34.51 2.42 16.97
CA ASN A 272 -35.25 1.32 16.39
C ASN A 272 -34.76 -0.01 17.04
N LYS A 273 -35.68 -0.81 17.53
CA LYS A 273 -35.37 -2.14 18.11
C LYS A 273 -34.94 -3.15 17.03
N THR A 274 -35.34 -2.94 15.78
CA THR A 274 -34.95 -3.80 14.67
C THR A 274 -33.54 -3.43 14.22
N ARG A 275 -32.63 -4.39 14.28
CA ARG A 275 -31.24 -4.28 13.80
C ARG A 275 -31.09 -4.97 12.43
N LYS A 276 -30.13 -4.53 11.63
CA LYS A 276 -29.74 -5.25 10.43
C LYS A 276 -29.23 -6.64 10.80
N SER A 277 -29.60 -7.66 10.03
CA SER A 277 -29.07 -9.00 10.17
C SER A 277 -27.90 -9.24 9.23
N ILE A 278 -26.92 -10.03 9.66
CA ILE A 278 -25.82 -10.51 8.80
C ILE A 278 -26.40 -11.28 7.61
N LEU A 279 -27.47 -12.06 7.81
CA LEU A 279 -28.11 -12.84 6.73
C LEU A 279 -28.63 -11.98 5.58
N ASP A 280 -29.02 -10.74 5.86
CA ASP A 280 -29.51 -9.78 4.87
C ASP A 280 -28.36 -9.03 4.15
N GLY A 281 -27.13 -9.20 4.62
CA GLY A 281 -25.94 -8.56 4.05
C GLY A 281 -25.65 -9.06 2.64
N LYS A 282 -25.36 -8.15 1.69
CA LYS A 282 -25.12 -8.51 0.29
C LYS A 282 -23.79 -9.28 0.11
N HIS A 283 -22.77 -8.91 0.87
CA HIS A 283 -21.39 -9.34 0.70
C HIS A 283 -20.91 -10.30 1.79
N VAL A 284 -21.82 -11.04 2.40
CA VAL A 284 -21.50 -12.04 3.41
C VAL A 284 -20.91 -13.28 2.76
N ALA A 285 -19.78 -13.74 3.25
CA ALA A 285 -19.10 -14.94 2.77
C ALA A 285 -20.04 -16.18 2.86
N PRO A 286 -20.03 -17.06 1.83
CA PRO A 286 -20.97 -18.17 1.74
C PRO A 286 -20.94 -19.11 2.95
N GLU A 287 -19.76 -19.39 3.50
CA GLU A 287 -19.58 -20.26 4.66
C GLU A 287 -20.18 -19.65 5.94
N ILE A 288 -20.20 -18.32 6.08
CA ILE A 288 -20.89 -17.62 7.16
C ILE A 288 -22.39 -17.70 6.95
N ARG A 289 -22.86 -17.38 5.75
CA ARG A 289 -24.29 -17.36 5.38
C ARG A 289 -24.97 -18.72 5.58
N GLN A 290 -24.25 -19.82 5.32
CA GLN A 290 -24.77 -21.18 5.53
C GLN A 290 -24.97 -21.53 7.02
N ARG A 291 -24.29 -20.83 7.92
CA ARG A 291 -24.35 -21.05 9.37
C ARG A 291 -25.41 -20.14 10.01
N VAL A 292 -26.67 -20.38 9.69
CA VAL A 292 -27.82 -19.52 10.08
C VAL A 292 -27.90 -19.30 11.60
N GLU A 293 -27.64 -20.32 12.40
CA GLU A 293 -27.66 -20.21 13.87
C GLU A 293 -26.52 -19.32 14.37
N ALA A 294 -25.32 -19.46 13.80
CA ALA A 294 -24.19 -18.59 14.13
C ALA A 294 -24.49 -17.13 13.75
N CYS A 295 -25.04 -16.88 12.57
CA CYS A 295 -25.46 -15.54 12.16
C CYS A 295 -26.46 -14.92 13.15
N ARG A 296 -27.47 -15.68 13.57
CA ARG A 296 -28.46 -15.22 14.54
C ARG A 296 -27.85 -14.94 15.92
N ALA A 297 -26.92 -15.77 16.38
CA ALA A 297 -26.21 -15.56 17.63
C ALA A 297 -25.33 -14.30 17.56
N ILE A 298 -24.60 -14.10 16.45
CA ILE A 298 -23.80 -12.91 16.22
C ILE A 298 -24.70 -11.66 16.17
N ASP A 299 -25.83 -11.71 15.46
CA ASP A 299 -26.80 -10.60 15.39
C ASP A 299 -27.29 -10.20 16.79
N GLN A 300 -27.59 -11.17 17.67
CA GLN A 300 -27.99 -10.90 19.06
C GLN A 300 -26.87 -10.22 19.87
N LEU A 301 -25.62 -10.68 19.70
CA LEU A 301 -24.47 -10.10 20.38
C LEU A 301 -24.21 -8.67 19.91
N LEU A 302 -24.27 -8.42 18.59
CA LEU A 302 -24.12 -7.07 18.03
C LEU A 302 -25.27 -6.14 18.45
N ALA A 303 -26.52 -6.66 18.49
CA ALA A 303 -27.67 -5.88 18.96
C ALA A 303 -27.51 -5.50 20.44
N ARG A 304 -27.02 -6.40 21.30
CA ARG A 304 -26.71 -6.12 22.71
C ARG A 304 -25.59 -5.07 22.82
N ALA A 305 -24.50 -5.24 22.07
CA ALA A 305 -23.35 -4.31 22.09
C ALA A 305 -23.68 -2.92 21.54
N THR A 306 -24.74 -2.79 20.73
CA THR A 306 -25.26 -1.51 20.20
C THR A 306 -26.56 -1.07 20.90
N SER A 307 -26.82 -1.53 22.13
CA SER A 307 -27.94 -1.01 22.94
C SER A 307 -27.78 0.50 23.19
N ILE A 308 -28.90 1.22 23.26
CA ILE A 308 -28.89 2.64 23.66
C ILE A 308 -28.45 2.76 25.11
N GLU A 309 -28.94 1.86 25.96
CA GLU A 309 -28.58 1.77 27.37
C GLU A 309 -27.16 1.21 27.49
N ALA A 310 -26.23 2.02 27.95
CA ALA A 310 -24.80 1.71 28.05
C ALA A 310 -24.52 0.54 29.03
N ASP A 311 -25.32 0.38 30.07
CA ASP A 311 -25.22 -0.67 31.07
C ASP A 311 -25.61 -2.06 30.56
N ARG A 312 -26.34 -2.12 29.46
CA ARG A 312 -26.71 -3.40 28.80
C ARG A 312 -25.61 -3.91 27.86
N ARG A 313 -24.67 -3.05 27.48
CA ARG A 313 -23.57 -3.43 26.59
C ARG A 313 -22.53 -4.26 27.35
N PRO A 314 -21.74 -5.10 26.65
CA PRO A 314 -20.47 -5.55 27.19
C PRO A 314 -19.64 -4.34 27.61
N GLN A 315 -19.02 -4.41 28.79
CA GLN A 315 -18.29 -3.26 29.32
C GLN A 315 -16.88 -3.14 28.74
N GLU A 316 -16.35 -4.23 28.20
CA GLU A 316 -15.02 -4.30 27.58
C GLU A 316 -15.08 -5.01 26.22
N GLY A 317 -14.20 -4.60 25.29
CA GLY A 317 -14.09 -5.24 23.96
C GLY A 317 -13.78 -6.73 24.04
N GLN A 318 -13.06 -7.16 25.07
CA GLN A 318 -12.75 -8.57 25.28
C GLN A 318 -13.98 -9.42 25.69
N GLU A 319 -14.94 -8.86 26.41
CA GLU A 319 -16.20 -9.53 26.73
C GLU A 319 -16.97 -9.82 25.44
N LEU A 320 -17.07 -8.83 24.55
CA LEU A 320 -17.69 -9.00 23.24
C LEU A 320 -16.93 -10.05 22.40
N ALA A 321 -15.61 -9.95 22.33
CA ALA A 321 -14.78 -10.89 21.57
C ALA A 321 -14.89 -12.32 22.07
N ALA A 322 -14.86 -12.54 23.39
CA ALA A 322 -15.02 -13.86 24.00
C ALA A 322 -16.36 -14.51 23.66
N SER A 323 -17.43 -13.71 23.58
CA SER A 323 -18.78 -14.18 23.25
C SER A 323 -18.95 -14.43 21.73
N LEU A 324 -18.29 -13.65 20.88
CA LEU A 324 -18.53 -13.63 19.44
C LEU A 324 -17.61 -14.57 18.64
N VAL A 325 -16.32 -14.64 19.02
CA VAL A 325 -15.32 -15.45 18.30
C VAL A 325 -15.68 -16.93 18.17
N PRO A 326 -16.27 -17.60 19.18
CA PRO A 326 -16.69 -19.00 19.04
C PRO A 326 -17.67 -19.23 17.88
N TRP A 327 -18.53 -18.27 17.58
CA TRP A 327 -19.48 -18.36 16.48
C TRP A 327 -18.85 -18.15 15.10
N LEU A 328 -17.67 -17.53 15.03
CA LEU A 328 -16.88 -17.36 13.82
C LEU A 328 -15.91 -18.53 13.58
N SER A 329 -15.60 -19.33 14.59
CA SER A 329 -14.67 -20.45 14.48
C SER A 329 -15.41 -21.74 14.08
N GLU A 330 -14.89 -22.46 13.07
CA GLU A 330 -15.52 -23.71 12.59
C GLU A 330 -15.24 -24.94 13.45
N SER A 331 -14.27 -24.87 14.36
CA SER A 331 -13.73 -26.07 15.01
C SER A 331 -13.86 -26.02 16.51
N SER A 332 -14.37 -27.13 17.06
CA SER A 332 -14.23 -27.53 18.46
C SER A 332 -12.79 -27.84 18.89
N THR A 333 -11.82 -27.63 18.01
CA THR A 333 -10.39 -27.72 18.33
C THR A 333 -9.94 -26.37 18.92
N PRO A 334 -9.37 -26.35 20.13
CA PRO A 334 -8.96 -25.10 20.75
C PRO A 334 -7.94 -24.39 19.86
N PRO A 335 -8.09 -23.07 19.64
CA PRO A 335 -7.15 -22.32 18.81
C PRO A 335 -5.76 -22.49 19.38
N ARG A 336 -4.78 -22.75 18.50
CA ARG A 336 -3.35 -22.69 18.88
C ARG A 336 -3.11 -21.32 19.52
N PRO A 337 -2.56 -21.26 20.72
CA PRO A 337 -2.53 -20.04 21.50
C PRO A 337 -1.81 -18.91 20.77
N ALA A 338 -2.42 -17.74 20.76
CA ALA A 338 -1.89 -16.47 20.26
C ALA A 338 -0.46 -16.13 20.78
N LYS A 339 0.01 -16.81 21.80
CA LYS A 339 1.38 -16.75 22.31
C LYS A 339 2.47 -16.99 21.25
N ARG A 340 2.21 -17.81 20.21
CA ARG A 340 3.22 -18.06 19.17
C ARG A 340 3.29 -16.91 18.16
N LEU A 341 2.16 -16.27 17.85
CA LEU A 341 2.11 -15.07 17.02
C LEU A 341 2.76 -13.89 17.77
N MET A 342 2.44 -13.73 19.05
CA MET A 342 3.01 -12.66 19.89
C MET A 342 4.53 -12.78 20.06
N ASN A 343 5.04 -14.00 20.22
CA ASN A 343 6.50 -14.22 20.30
C ASN A 343 7.21 -13.99 18.95
N SER A 344 6.53 -14.21 17.82
CA SER A 344 7.07 -13.90 16.50
C SER A 344 7.06 -12.39 16.20
N LEU A 345 6.06 -11.66 16.72
CA LEU A 345 5.90 -10.21 16.52
C LEU A 345 6.77 -9.37 17.48
N LEU A 346 7.09 -9.88 18.65
CA LEU A 346 7.98 -9.21 19.65
C LEU A 346 9.45 -9.14 19.18
N ASN A 347 9.80 -9.82 18.09
CA ASN A 347 11.15 -9.86 17.53
C ASN A 347 11.34 -8.98 16.28
N LEU A 348 10.40 -8.10 15.95
CA LEU A 348 10.49 -7.25 14.77
C LEU A 348 11.11 -5.87 15.09
N ALA A 349 12.14 -5.47 14.35
CA ALA A 349 12.87 -4.19 14.51
C ALA A 349 12.30 -3.04 13.61
N PRO A 350 12.48 -1.73 13.95
CA PRO A 350 12.00 -0.65 13.11
C PRO A 350 12.67 -0.65 11.72
N PRO A 351 11.91 -0.30 10.66
CA PRO A 351 12.46 -0.22 9.31
C PRO A 351 13.42 0.98 9.21
N GLY A 352 14.70 0.74 9.26
CA GLY A 352 15.70 1.80 9.17
C GLY A 352 17.10 1.27 8.93
N ASP A 353 17.34 0.03 9.33
CA ASP A 353 18.59 -0.64 9.08
C ASP A 353 18.39 -1.72 8.01
N LEU A 354 19.06 -1.55 6.86
CA LEU A 354 19.03 -2.52 5.76
C LEU A 354 19.57 -3.91 6.15
N THR A 355 20.24 -4.01 7.30
CA THR A 355 20.73 -5.28 7.84
C THR A 355 19.68 -6.09 8.60
N SER A 356 18.50 -5.51 8.86
CA SER A 356 17.43 -6.14 9.65
C SER A 356 16.25 -6.65 8.81
N TRP A 357 16.47 -6.98 7.55
CA TRP A 357 15.46 -7.56 6.70
C TRP A 357 15.28 -9.06 6.98
N LEU A 358 14.02 -9.48 7.10
CA LEU A 358 13.65 -10.89 7.19
C LEU A 358 13.42 -11.42 5.77
N TRP A 359 14.15 -12.45 5.39
CA TRP A 359 14.10 -13.03 4.07
C TRP A 359 13.34 -14.36 4.08
N THR A 360 12.39 -14.50 3.19
CA THR A 360 11.66 -15.74 2.94
C THR A 360 11.94 -16.18 1.51
N VAL A 361 12.39 -17.39 1.35
CA VAL A 361 12.64 -18.01 0.05
C VAL A 361 11.58 -19.07 -0.19
N ARG A 362 10.97 -19.03 -1.36
CA ARG A 362 9.99 -20.02 -1.79
C ARG A 362 10.44 -20.62 -3.11
N HIS A 363 10.79 -21.88 -3.08
CA HIS A 363 11.06 -22.63 -4.30
C HIS A 363 9.74 -23.09 -4.94
N PRO A 364 9.63 -23.13 -6.28
CA PRO A 364 8.44 -23.64 -6.91
C PRO A 364 8.22 -25.10 -6.49
N PRO A 365 6.97 -25.52 -6.21
CA PRO A 365 6.69 -26.91 -5.90
C PRO A 365 6.97 -27.78 -7.12
N GLY A 366 8.01 -28.59 -7.09
CA GLY A 366 8.41 -29.66 -7.99
C GLY A 366 8.04 -29.50 -9.45
N GLY A 367 8.96 -29.08 -10.29
CA GLY A 367 8.80 -29.03 -11.74
C GLY A 367 9.48 -27.80 -12.35
N ASP A 368 10.07 -28.01 -13.52
CA ASP A 368 10.72 -26.97 -14.32
C ASP A 368 9.68 -25.94 -14.81
N ARG A 369 9.54 -24.84 -14.08
CA ARG A 369 8.66 -23.73 -14.45
C ARG A 369 9.49 -22.57 -14.99
N THR A 370 9.99 -22.72 -16.18
CA THR A 370 10.64 -21.60 -16.88
C THR A 370 9.66 -20.45 -17.03
N VAL A 371 9.97 -19.31 -16.43
CA VAL A 371 9.21 -18.07 -16.58
C VAL A 371 9.82 -17.25 -17.71
N LEU A 372 9.04 -17.00 -18.75
CA LEU A 372 9.47 -16.25 -19.94
C LEU A 372 9.36 -14.75 -19.73
N SER A 373 8.32 -14.32 -19.06
CA SER A 373 8.06 -12.92 -18.72
C SER A 373 7.15 -12.83 -17.51
N ALA A 374 7.37 -11.85 -16.65
CA ALA A 374 6.57 -11.66 -15.46
C ALA A 374 6.46 -10.19 -15.09
N ALA A 375 5.35 -9.83 -14.49
CA ALA A 375 5.15 -8.50 -13.93
C ALA A 375 4.28 -8.54 -12.68
N TRP A 376 4.69 -7.75 -11.70
CA TRP A 376 3.94 -7.47 -10.50
C TRP A 376 2.94 -6.35 -10.79
N ASP A 377 1.71 -6.51 -10.33
CA ASP A 377 0.78 -5.38 -10.31
C ASP A 377 1.04 -4.50 -9.07
N VAL A 378 0.27 -3.42 -8.93
CA VAL A 378 0.31 -2.55 -7.75
C VAL A 378 0.00 -3.30 -6.45
N ASP A 379 -0.52 -4.45 -6.59
CA ASP A 379 -1.15 -5.29 -5.60
C ASP A 379 -0.22 -6.41 -5.09
N GLY A 380 1.03 -6.49 -5.53
CA GLY A 380 1.95 -7.56 -5.15
C GLY A 380 1.57 -8.93 -5.69
N ARG A 381 0.62 -8.98 -6.65
CA ARG A 381 0.33 -10.20 -7.41
C ARG A 381 1.20 -10.22 -8.65
N CYS A 382 1.59 -11.40 -9.07
CA CYS A 382 2.42 -11.56 -10.25
C CYS A 382 1.70 -12.39 -11.31
N LEU A 383 1.54 -11.81 -12.50
CA LEU A 383 1.21 -12.57 -13.69
C LEU A 383 2.50 -12.94 -14.40
N SER A 384 2.66 -14.22 -14.70
CA SER A 384 3.83 -14.77 -15.36
C SER A 384 3.43 -15.58 -16.58
N LEU A 385 4.19 -15.46 -17.66
CA LEU A 385 4.06 -16.33 -18.83
C LEU A 385 5.09 -17.45 -18.74
N THR A 386 4.61 -18.67 -18.93
CA THR A 386 5.45 -19.89 -19.04
C THR A 386 5.25 -20.54 -20.40
N PRO A 387 6.12 -21.47 -20.83
CA PRO A 387 5.92 -22.23 -22.06
C PRO A 387 4.59 -23.00 -22.11
N THR A 388 4.04 -23.36 -20.96
CA THR A 388 2.77 -24.09 -20.84
C THR A 388 1.55 -23.19 -20.71
N GLY A 389 1.74 -21.87 -20.62
CA GLY A 389 0.68 -20.87 -20.51
C GLY A 389 0.90 -19.89 -19.35
N PRO A 390 -0.01 -18.94 -19.16
CA PRO A 390 0.08 -17.98 -18.08
C PRO A 390 -0.23 -18.62 -16.73
N VAL A 391 0.51 -18.19 -15.71
CA VAL A 391 0.30 -18.54 -14.30
C VAL A 391 0.26 -17.29 -13.46
N PHE A 392 -0.47 -17.36 -12.36
CA PHE A 392 -0.72 -16.25 -11.47
C PHE A 392 -0.22 -16.56 -10.05
N TRP A 393 0.55 -15.65 -9.47
CA TRP A 393 0.93 -15.71 -8.07
C TRP A 393 -0.03 -14.84 -7.25
N ASP A 394 -0.74 -15.46 -6.31
CA ASP A 394 -1.74 -14.82 -5.47
C ASP A 394 -1.21 -14.30 -4.12
N GLY A 395 0.11 -14.42 -3.89
CA GLY A 395 0.78 -14.12 -2.63
C GLY A 395 1.13 -15.36 -1.81
N GLN A 396 0.56 -16.52 -2.15
CA GLN A 396 0.79 -17.79 -1.44
C GLN A 396 1.16 -18.94 -2.39
N SER A 397 0.51 -19.02 -3.54
CA SER A 397 0.65 -20.12 -4.48
C SER A 397 0.57 -19.67 -5.95
N TRP A 398 1.10 -20.53 -6.82
CA TRP A 398 0.94 -20.37 -8.26
C TRP A 398 -0.34 -21.03 -8.72
N VAL A 399 -1.22 -20.25 -9.35
CA VAL A 399 -2.51 -20.70 -9.89
C VAL A 399 -2.49 -20.62 -11.41
N ASP A 400 -3.12 -21.58 -12.07
CA ASP A 400 -3.29 -21.56 -13.53
C ASP A 400 -4.13 -20.36 -13.96
N ALA A 401 -3.62 -19.61 -14.92
CA ALA A 401 -4.24 -18.40 -15.42
C ALA A 401 -4.57 -18.48 -16.92
N ARG A 402 -4.76 -19.70 -17.47
CA ARG A 402 -5.07 -19.89 -18.91
C ARG A 402 -6.28 -19.10 -19.38
N ASN A 403 -7.21 -18.79 -18.48
CA ASN A 403 -8.36 -17.95 -18.78
C ASN A 403 -7.96 -16.53 -19.21
N VAL A 404 -6.78 -16.04 -18.79
CA VAL A 404 -6.24 -14.71 -19.14
C VAL A 404 -6.01 -14.58 -20.65
N THR A 405 -5.53 -15.64 -21.28
CA THR A 405 -5.16 -15.62 -22.70
C THR A 405 -6.10 -16.43 -23.58
N ALA A 406 -7.10 -17.11 -23.01
CA ALA A 406 -7.99 -18.04 -23.74
C ALA A 406 -8.72 -17.39 -24.93
N ASN A 407 -8.98 -16.07 -24.86
CA ASN A 407 -9.68 -15.32 -25.90
C ASN A 407 -8.75 -14.36 -26.68
N LEU A 408 -7.44 -14.43 -26.45
CA LEU A 408 -6.50 -13.58 -27.16
C LEU A 408 -5.97 -14.32 -28.40
N PRO A 409 -6.00 -13.68 -29.58
CA PRO A 409 -5.43 -14.28 -30.79
C PRO A 409 -3.90 -14.26 -30.74
N GLY A 410 -3.28 -15.38 -31.10
CA GLY A 410 -1.83 -15.50 -31.20
C GLY A 410 -1.11 -15.85 -29.90
N GLN A 411 0.20 -16.11 -30.02
CA GLN A 411 1.04 -16.45 -28.89
C GLN A 411 1.46 -15.17 -28.13
N MET A 412 1.27 -15.15 -26.82
CA MET A 412 1.73 -14.06 -25.95
C MET A 412 3.22 -14.22 -25.63
N THR A 413 3.95 -13.13 -25.66
CA THR A 413 5.42 -13.11 -25.47
C THR A 413 5.86 -12.32 -24.26
N PHE A 414 5.05 -11.38 -23.78
CA PHE A 414 5.39 -10.58 -22.61
C PHE A 414 4.18 -10.23 -21.75
N VAL A 415 4.50 -9.94 -20.50
CA VAL A 415 3.62 -9.31 -19.50
C VAL A 415 4.32 -8.10 -18.93
N ARG A 416 3.60 -7.00 -18.75
CA ARG A 416 4.07 -5.79 -18.06
C ARG A 416 2.96 -5.24 -17.16
N ARG A 417 3.35 -4.49 -16.12
CA ARG A 417 2.39 -3.78 -15.28
C ARG A 417 1.65 -2.72 -16.10
N TYR A 418 0.34 -2.63 -15.91
CA TYR A 418 -0.48 -1.54 -16.42
C TYR A 418 -0.76 -0.55 -15.28
N GLU A 419 -0.48 0.73 -15.49
CA GLU A 419 -0.52 1.72 -14.40
C GLU A 419 -1.94 1.98 -13.87
N ALA A 420 -2.97 1.83 -14.71
CA ALA A 420 -4.36 1.92 -14.29
C ALA A 420 -4.88 0.65 -13.54
N GLY A 421 -3.99 -0.28 -13.23
CA GLY A 421 -4.28 -1.53 -12.53
C GLY A 421 -4.38 -2.76 -13.43
N GLY A 422 -3.71 -3.85 -13.06
CA GLY A 422 -3.60 -5.09 -13.84
C GLY A 422 -2.36 -5.15 -14.72
N TRP A 423 -2.47 -5.76 -15.89
CA TRP A 423 -1.34 -6.07 -16.76
C TRP A 423 -1.59 -5.75 -18.22
N LEU A 424 -0.52 -5.37 -18.91
CA LEU A 424 -0.42 -5.39 -20.36
C LEU A 424 0.14 -6.75 -20.78
N VAL A 425 -0.59 -7.48 -21.59
CA VAL A 425 -0.19 -8.77 -22.14
C VAL A 425 -0.14 -8.63 -23.66
N GLY A 426 0.96 -8.99 -24.26
CA GLY A 426 1.09 -8.83 -25.71
C GLY A 426 1.90 -9.93 -26.37
N GLY A 427 1.77 -10.00 -27.68
CA GLY A 427 2.45 -10.99 -28.52
C GLY A 427 2.15 -10.79 -29.99
N GLN A 428 1.97 -11.86 -30.73
CA GLN A 428 1.78 -11.83 -32.17
C GLN A 428 0.51 -11.06 -32.57
N GLY A 429 0.70 -9.89 -33.16
CA GLY A 429 -0.38 -9.05 -33.69
C GLY A 429 -1.33 -8.44 -32.66
N THR A 430 -1.10 -8.67 -31.37
CA THR A 430 -2.08 -8.32 -30.32
C THR A 430 -1.42 -7.77 -29.07
N LEU A 431 -2.04 -6.75 -28.51
CA LEU A 431 -1.76 -6.19 -27.18
C LEU A 431 -3.09 -6.07 -26.43
N ALA A 432 -3.16 -6.59 -25.22
CA ALA A 432 -4.36 -6.57 -24.40
C ALA A 432 -4.12 -5.99 -23.01
N VAL A 433 -5.12 -5.32 -22.49
CA VAL A 433 -5.20 -4.93 -21.08
C VAL A 433 -5.96 -6.02 -20.35
N TYR A 434 -5.29 -6.66 -19.42
CA TYR A 434 -5.87 -7.66 -18.53
C TYR A 434 -5.99 -7.12 -17.11
N ALA A 435 -7.20 -7.11 -16.61
CA ALA A 435 -7.49 -6.82 -15.20
C ALA A 435 -8.02 -8.10 -14.51
N THR A 436 -8.26 -8.01 -13.23
CA THR A 436 -8.70 -9.16 -12.41
C THR A 436 -10.06 -9.73 -12.80
N ASP A 437 -10.89 -8.92 -13.44
CA ASP A 437 -12.21 -9.25 -13.97
C ASP A 437 -12.16 -9.80 -15.42
N GLY A 438 -10.96 -9.88 -16.02
CA GLY A 438 -10.75 -10.41 -17.35
C GLY A 438 -10.08 -9.42 -18.31
N VAL A 439 -10.16 -9.73 -19.60
CA VAL A 439 -9.64 -8.85 -20.66
C VAL A 439 -10.57 -7.66 -20.82
N ARG A 440 -10.05 -6.45 -20.53
CA ARG A 440 -10.81 -5.21 -20.67
C ARG A 440 -10.75 -4.63 -22.07
N GLU A 441 -9.58 -4.73 -22.71
CA GLU A 441 -9.36 -4.12 -24.01
C GLU A 441 -8.33 -4.89 -24.82
N VAL A 442 -8.54 -4.95 -26.14
CA VAL A 442 -7.64 -5.62 -27.08
C VAL A 442 -7.30 -4.66 -28.22
N HIS A 443 -6.01 -4.39 -28.39
CA HIS A 443 -5.47 -3.59 -29.49
C HIS A 443 -4.77 -4.48 -30.49
N ARG A 444 -5.14 -4.37 -31.76
CA ARG A 444 -4.45 -5.07 -32.85
C ARG A 444 -3.30 -4.23 -33.38
N ALA A 445 -2.20 -4.89 -33.72
CA ALA A 445 -1.10 -4.23 -34.39
C ALA A 445 -1.57 -3.66 -35.73
N PRO A 446 -1.08 -2.49 -36.14
CA PRO A 446 -1.44 -1.92 -37.45
C PRO A 446 -0.86 -2.71 -38.63
N GLN A 447 0.09 -3.61 -38.38
CA GLN A 447 0.72 -4.51 -39.36
C GLN A 447 0.62 -5.95 -38.85
N PRO A 448 0.18 -6.91 -39.67
CA PRO A 448 -0.11 -8.26 -39.22
C PRO A 448 1.10 -9.13 -38.86
N ASP A 449 2.29 -8.74 -39.32
CA ASP A 449 3.58 -9.43 -39.09
C ASP A 449 4.34 -8.90 -37.84
N VAL A 450 3.74 -7.97 -37.12
CA VAL A 450 4.33 -7.40 -35.91
C VAL A 450 4.06 -8.28 -34.70
N THR A 451 5.11 -8.62 -33.97
CA THR A 451 5.01 -9.22 -32.63
C THR A 451 5.37 -8.15 -31.60
N PHE A 452 4.43 -7.84 -30.72
CA PHE A 452 4.71 -6.93 -29.61
C PHE A 452 5.59 -7.64 -28.56
N THR A 453 6.64 -6.96 -28.10
CA THR A 453 7.61 -7.46 -27.10
C THR A 453 7.57 -6.68 -25.81
N HIS A 454 7.15 -5.42 -25.84
CA HIS A 454 7.00 -4.56 -24.68
C HIS A 454 5.85 -3.58 -24.87
N ALA A 455 5.25 -3.17 -23.76
CA ALA A 455 4.32 -2.04 -23.73
C ALA A 455 4.34 -1.38 -22.36
N SER A 456 4.02 -0.08 -22.34
CA SER A 456 3.94 0.72 -21.12
C SER A 456 2.96 1.87 -21.31
N GLY A 457 2.14 2.17 -20.33
CA GLY A 457 1.18 3.28 -20.39
C GLY A 457 0.24 3.33 -19.21
N ARG A 458 -0.47 4.47 -19.10
CA ARG A 458 -1.39 4.75 -18.01
C ARG A 458 -2.85 4.52 -18.38
N THR A 459 -3.21 4.86 -19.62
CA THR A 459 -4.56 4.75 -20.16
C THR A 459 -4.48 4.34 -21.63
N ASP A 460 -5.59 3.96 -22.24
CA ASP A 460 -5.68 3.60 -23.66
C ASP A 460 -5.30 4.74 -24.61
N ASP A 461 -5.33 5.98 -24.12
CA ASP A 461 -4.94 7.17 -24.87
C ASP A 461 -3.44 7.52 -24.71
N LEU A 462 -2.76 6.88 -23.75
CA LEU A 462 -1.35 7.14 -23.39
C LEU A 462 -0.59 5.82 -23.26
N LEU A 463 -0.50 5.08 -24.35
CA LEU A 463 0.16 3.78 -24.45
C LEU A 463 1.27 3.83 -25.48
N ALA A 464 2.44 3.27 -25.15
CA ALA A 464 3.49 2.98 -26.10
C ALA A 464 3.82 1.49 -26.12
N ALA A 465 4.27 0.97 -27.24
CA ALA A 465 4.64 -0.43 -27.43
C ALA A 465 5.86 -0.59 -28.33
N VAL A 466 6.60 -1.65 -28.12
CA VAL A 466 7.66 -2.12 -29.01
C VAL A 466 7.14 -3.28 -29.81
N GLY A 467 7.30 -3.23 -31.13
CA GLY A 467 6.98 -4.33 -32.02
C GLY A 467 8.22 -4.78 -32.82
N GLU A 468 8.35 -6.06 -32.99
CA GLU A 468 9.41 -6.68 -33.77
C GLU A 468 8.84 -7.40 -35.00
N ARG A 469 9.62 -7.43 -36.07
CA ARG A 469 9.35 -8.17 -37.31
C ARG A 469 10.57 -9.00 -37.68
N PRO A 470 10.38 -10.19 -38.25
CA PRO A 470 11.50 -11.02 -38.67
C PRO A 470 12.44 -10.28 -39.62
N GLY A 471 13.72 -10.20 -39.27
CA GLY A 471 14.77 -9.61 -40.10
C GLY A 471 14.73 -8.08 -40.27
N ALA A 472 13.93 -7.35 -39.48
CA ALA A 472 13.83 -5.91 -39.51
C ALA A 472 14.18 -5.28 -38.15
N PRO A 473 14.63 -4.00 -38.13
CA PRO A 473 14.81 -3.28 -36.88
C PRO A 473 13.49 -3.17 -36.08
N PRO A 474 13.56 -3.08 -34.74
CA PRO A 474 12.38 -2.87 -33.90
C PRO A 474 11.63 -1.59 -34.24
N LEU A 475 10.33 -1.59 -33.97
CA LEU A 475 9.43 -0.46 -34.17
C LEU A 475 8.91 0.04 -32.82
N LEU A 476 8.91 1.36 -32.64
CA LEU A 476 8.19 2.00 -31.54
C LEU A 476 6.81 2.44 -32.05
N PHE A 477 5.79 1.97 -31.37
CA PHE A 477 4.41 2.36 -31.56
C PHE A 477 3.97 3.25 -30.39
N ALA A 478 3.06 4.18 -30.67
CA ALA A 478 2.34 4.88 -29.64
C ALA A 478 0.87 4.99 -30.00
N MET A 479 0.04 5.12 -28.99
CA MET A 479 -1.39 5.30 -29.16
C MET A 479 -1.78 6.69 -28.69
N ALA A 480 -2.56 7.39 -29.49
CA ALA A 480 -3.19 8.66 -29.14
C ALA A 480 -4.64 8.61 -29.59
N ALA A 481 -5.56 9.03 -28.71
CA ALA A 481 -6.99 8.98 -28.96
C ALA A 481 -7.47 7.61 -29.48
N ARG A 482 -6.99 6.53 -28.85
CA ARG A 482 -7.27 5.10 -29.18
C ARG A 482 -6.87 4.67 -30.58
N ARG A 483 -5.94 5.40 -31.21
CA ARG A 483 -5.41 5.07 -32.55
C ARG A 483 -3.90 4.99 -32.51
N TRP A 484 -3.35 3.98 -33.20
CA TRP A 484 -1.91 3.91 -33.39
C TRP A 484 -1.44 5.09 -34.26
N VAL A 485 -0.46 5.85 -33.75
CA VAL A 485 0.24 6.85 -34.54
C VAL A 485 1.30 6.18 -35.40
N ARG A 486 1.87 6.93 -36.36
CA ARG A 486 2.92 6.43 -37.25
C ARG A 486 4.06 5.80 -36.44
N PRO A 487 4.42 4.53 -36.66
CA PRO A 487 5.51 3.89 -35.93
C PRO A 487 6.87 4.50 -36.29
N MET A 488 7.79 4.48 -35.32
CA MET A 488 9.18 4.88 -35.51
C MET A 488 10.06 3.64 -35.60
N GLN A 489 10.83 3.50 -36.67
CA GLN A 489 11.81 2.42 -36.83
C GLN A 489 13.10 2.78 -36.10
N LEU A 490 13.65 1.81 -35.36
CA LEU A 490 14.89 1.97 -34.59
C LEU A 490 16.10 1.45 -35.39
N ASP A 491 16.55 2.22 -36.35
CA ASP A 491 17.71 1.85 -37.18
C ASP A 491 18.96 1.69 -36.30
N GLY A 492 19.72 0.60 -36.53
CA GLY A 492 20.95 0.32 -35.77
C GLY A 492 20.70 -0.29 -34.38
N VAL A 493 19.44 -0.60 -33.99
CA VAL A 493 19.10 -1.29 -32.75
C VAL A 493 18.85 -2.78 -33.05
N SER A 494 19.48 -3.68 -32.29
CA SER A 494 19.28 -5.12 -32.46
C SER A 494 18.06 -5.63 -31.70
N TYR A 495 17.82 -5.14 -30.48
CA TYR A 495 16.60 -5.39 -29.72
C TYR A 495 16.36 -4.31 -28.66
N VAL A 496 15.10 -4.15 -28.29
CA VAL A 496 14.66 -3.33 -27.15
C VAL A 496 14.38 -4.25 -25.96
N ALA A 497 15.01 -3.97 -24.84
CA ALA A 497 14.88 -4.78 -23.63
C ALA A 497 13.81 -4.23 -22.66
N SER A 498 13.53 -2.94 -22.72
CA SER A 498 12.52 -2.31 -21.88
C SER A 498 11.98 -1.02 -22.49
N LEU A 499 10.70 -0.79 -22.23
CA LEU A 499 9.99 0.44 -22.53
C LEU A 499 9.24 0.86 -21.28
N LEU A 500 9.59 2.00 -20.71
CA LEU A 500 9.10 2.48 -19.41
C LEU A 500 8.53 3.89 -19.60
N ARG A 501 7.32 4.15 -19.10
CA ARG A 501 6.78 5.50 -19.10
C ARG A 501 7.58 6.36 -18.12
N LEU A 502 8.09 7.49 -18.58
CA LEU A 502 8.85 8.44 -17.77
C LEU A 502 7.98 9.63 -17.34
N GLU A 503 7.08 10.06 -18.21
CA GLU A 503 6.11 11.13 -18.02
C GLU A 503 4.87 10.87 -18.88
N ASP A 504 3.89 11.74 -18.85
CA ASP A 504 2.64 11.56 -19.60
C ASP A 504 2.86 11.36 -21.11
N THR A 505 3.86 12.01 -21.69
CA THR A 505 4.12 11.97 -23.14
C THR A 505 5.53 11.47 -23.50
N ARG A 506 6.28 10.96 -22.54
CA ARG A 506 7.67 10.52 -22.74
C ARG A 506 7.93 9.13 -22.17
N TRP A 507 8.64 8.32 -22.92
CA TRP A 507 9.03 6.95 -22.52
C TRP A 507 10.54 6.78 -22.58
N LEU A 508 11.07 6.06 -21.62
CA LEU A 508 12.45 5.62 -21.58
C LEU A 508 12.55 4.27 -22.29
N VAL A 509 13.42 4.20 -23.29
CA VAL A 509 13.64 3.00 -24.12
C VAL A 509 15.08 2.56 -23.93
N CYS A 510 15.32 1.27 -23.74
CA CYS A 510 16.68 0.75 -23.65
C CYS A 510 16.82 -0.63 -24.28
N GLY A 511 18.06 -1.02 -24.53
CA GLY A 511 18.37 -2.33 -25.11
C GLY A 511 19.80 -2.42 -25.61
N ARG A 512 19.99 -2.99 -26.82
CA ARG A 512 21.29 -3.23 -27.43
C ARG A 512 21.32 -2.73 -28.87
N LEU A 513 22.44 -2.10 -29.25
CA LEU A 513 22.74 -1.71 -30.63
C LEU A 513 23.19 -2.91 -31.48
N ALA A 514 22.94 -2.87 -32.77
CA ALA A 514 23.35 -3.90 -33.72
C ALA A 514 24.89 -4.04 -33.82
N GLN A 515 25.62 -2.96 -33.69
CA GLN A 515 27.08 -2.95 -33.63
C GLN A 515 27.68 -3.29 -32.27
N GLY A 516 26.85 -3.66 -31.31
CA GLY A 516 27.21 -3.95 -29.91
C GLY A 516 27.14 -2.72 -29.02
N GLY A 517 27.01 -2.97 -27.70
CA GLY A 517 26.82 -1.95 -26.69
C GLY A 517 25.36 -1.68 -26.35
N GLY A 518 25.14 -1.30 -25.07
CA GLY A 518 23.83 -0.89 -24.60
C GLY A 518 23.47 0.52 -25.04
N PHE A 519 22.19 0.80 -25.24
CA PHE A 519 21.65 2.14 -25.45
C PHE A 519 20.50 2.44 -24.51
N ALA A 520 20.31 3.72 -24.24
CA ALA A 520 19.12 4.27 -23.62
C ALA A 520 18.71 5.54 -24.37
N ALA A 521 17.43 5.76 -24.53
CA ALA A 521 16.88 6.93 -25.22
C ALA A 521 15.54 7.33 -24.61
N VAL A 522 15.20 8.62 -24.76
CA VAL A 522 13.87 9.14 -24.43
C VAL A 522 13.06 9.26 -25.71
N TYR A 523 11.92 8.61 -25.75
CA TYR A 523 10.99 8.62 -26.87
C TYR A 523 9.80 9.54 -26.58
N THR A 524 9.55 10.48 -27.49
CA THR A 524 8.41 11.42 -27.43
C THR A 524 7.54 11.24 -28.68
N PRO A 525 6.50 10.39 -28.61
CA PRO A 525 5.71 10.00 -29.79
C PRO A 525 5.06 11.13 -30.55
N LEU A 526 4.47 12.10 -29.83
CA LEU A 526 3.72 13.21 -30.44
C LEU A 526 4.63 14.16 -31.23
N GLN A 527 5.90 14.24 -30.85
CA GLN A 527 6.94 15.01 -31.56
C GLN A 527 7.71 14.14 -32.57
N TRP A 528 7.43 12.82 -32.56
CA TRP A 528 8.13 11.82 -33.33
C TRP A 528 9.66 11.91 -33.16
N GLU A 529 10.10 12.06 -31.91
CA GLU A 529 11.47 12.31 -31.49
C GLU A 529 12.00 11.16 -30.63
N LEU A 530 13.27 10.78 -30.88
CA LEU A 530 14.03 9.82 -30.07
C LEU A 530 15.38 10.46 -29.73
N GLU A 531 15.58 10.80 -28.46
CA GLU A 531 16.80 11.41 -27.96
C GLU A 531 17.65 10.37 -27.22
N TYR A 532 18.83 10.06 -27.79
CA TYR A 532 19.75 9.13 -27.15
C TYR A 532 20.42 9.77 -25.94
N LEU A 533 20.42 9.01 -24.81
CA LEU A 533 21.08 9.44 -23.59
C LEU A 533 22.55 9.02 -23.58
N LYS A 534 23.37 9.79 -22.87
CA LYS A 534 24.75 9.41 -22.61
C LYS A 534 24.80 8.22 -21.64
N THR A 535 25.25 7.07 -22.13
CA THR A 535 25.29 5.84 -21.35
C THR A 535 26.73 5.42 -21.02
N PRO A 536 26.96 4.77 -19.87
CA PRO A 536 28.22 4.12 -19.58
C PRO A 536 28.47 2.96 -20.55
N ARG A 537 29.71 2.47 -20.61
CA ARG A 537 30.03 1.28 -21.42
C ARG A 537 29.39 0.04 -20.79
N THR A 538 28.36 -0.48 -21.44
CA THR A 538 27.70 -1.74 -21.09
C THR A 538 27.45 -2.55 -22.37
N ARG A 539 27.39 -3.89 -22.27
CA ARG A 539 27.08 -4.75 -23.43
C ARG A 539 25.62 -4.64 -23.85
N ALA A 540 24.73 -4.46 -22.88
CA ALA A 540 23.31 -4.28 -23.09
C ALA A 540 22.66 -3.74 -21.82
N PHE A 541 21.55 -2.99 -21.97
CA PHE A 541 20.54 -2.88 -20.90
C PHE A 541 19.53 -4.01 -21.07
N VAL A 542 19.03 -4.54 -19.96
CA VAL A 542 18.18 -5.74 -19.94
C VAL A 542 16.83 -5.53 -19.27
N GLY A 543 16.65 -4.43 -18.53
CA GLY A 543 15.41 -4.13 -17.86
C GLY A 543 15.47 -2.83 -17.08
N GLY A 544 14.47 -2.60 -16.26
CA GLY A 544 14.39 -1.43 -15.38
C GLY A 544 13.01 -1.19 -14.80
N ALA A 545 12.87 -0.08 -14.10
CA ALA A 545 11.65 0.42 -13.52
C ALA A 545 11.48 1.91 -13.75
N SER A 546 10.29 2.44 -13.60
CA SER A 546 10.04 3.88 -13.65
C SER A 546 9.01 4.32 -12.62
N GLU A 547 9.16 5.56 -12.15
CA GLU A 547 8.22 6.28 -11.31
C GLU A 547 7.79 7.56 -12.06
N PRO A 548 6.75 7.46 -12.91
CA PRO A 548 6.39 8.55 -13.82
C PRO A 548 5.95 9.84 -13.11
N GLU A 549 5.33 9.74 -11.95
CA GLU A 549 4.93 10.91 -11.16
C GLU A 549 6.12 11.71 -10.61
N ARG A 550 7.29 11.09 -10.58
CA ARG A 550 8.56 11.68 -10.13
C ARG A 550 9.54 11.95 -11.29
N HIS A 551 9.13 11.64 -12.52
CA HIS A 551 9.96 11.74 -13.74
C HIS A 551 11.27 10.94 -13.66
N LEU A 552 11.22 9.78 -12.97
CA LEU A 552 12.36 8.93 -12.69
C LEU A 552 12.29 7.61 -13.46
N GLY A 553 13.46 7.18 -13.94
CA GLY A 553 13.67 5.86 -14.50
C GLY A 553 14.97 5.25 -13.98
N LEU A 554 14.97 3.93 -13.76
CA LEU A 554 16.14 3.12 -13.43
C LEU A 554 16.29 2.04 -14.48
N LEU A 555 17.40 2.02 -15.19
CA LEU A 555 17.77 0.98 -16.14
C LEU A 555 18.91 0.14 -15.58
N VAL A 556 18.87 -1.16 -15.81
CA VAL A 556 19.89 -2.11 -15.38
C VAL A 556 20.50 -2.85 -16.56
N GLY A 557 21.77 -3.15 -16.47
CA GLY A 557 22.49 -3.76 -17.57
C GLY A 557 23.68 -4.61 -17.17
N SER A 558 24.40 -5.07 -18.19
CA SER A 558 25.59 -5.88 -18.02
C SER A 558 26.70 -5.13 -17.28
N ASN A 559 27.60 -5.87 -16.66
CA ASN A 559 28.77 -5.35 -15.94
C ASN A 559 28.38 -4.51 -14.70
N GLY A 560 27.30 -4.86 -14.02
CA GLY A 560 26.85 -4.17 -12.81
C GLY A 560 26.28 -2.76 -13.05
N VAL A 561 26.05 -2.37 -14.28
CA VAL A 561 25.62 -1.01 -14.61
C VAL A 561 24.17 -0.77 -14.23
N ALA A 562 23.93 0.23 -13.41
CA ALA A 562 22.62 0.84 -13.19
C ALA A 562 22.65 2.30 -13.65
N LEU A 563 21.64 2.72 -14.42
CA LEU A 563 21.50 4.07 -14.96
C LEU A 563 20.19 4.67 -14.44
N ARG A 564 20.31 5.64 -13.56
CA ARG A 564 19.19 6.46 -13.11
C ARG A 564 18.99 7.59 -14.10
N VAL A 565 17.78 7.80 -14.54
CA VAL A 565 17.39 8.88 -15.47
C VAL A 565 16.38 9.78 -14.77
N GLU A 566 16.73 11.03 -14.62
CA GLU A 566 15.89 12.09 -14.04
C GLU A 566 15.56 13.11 -15.14
N GLY A 567 14.34 13.04 -15.66
CA GLY A 567 13.96 13.77 -16.86
C GLY A 567 14.82 13.38 -18.07
N LYS A 568 15.84 14.20 -18.40
CA LYS A 568 16.82 13.93 -19.47
C LYS A 568 18.26 13.74 -18.94
N ASN A 569 18.45 13.74 -17.63
CA ASN A 569 19.77 13.68 -17.02
C ASN A 569 20.08 12.26 -16.53
N PRO A 570 20.97 11.52 -17.22
CA PRO A 570 21.37 10.19 -16.78
C PRO A 570 22.50 10.27 -15.74
N THR A 571 22.38 9.51 -14.67
CA THR A 571 23.43 9.30 -13.67
C THR A 571 23.70 7.80 -13.55
N SER A 572 24.95 7.40 -13.79
CA SER A 572 25.34 5.99 -13.74
C SER A 572 25.97 5.61 -12.41
N SER A 573 25.72 4.36 -11.99
CA SER A 573 26.38 3.70 -10.86
C SER A 573 26.71 2.26 -11.22
N ILE A 574 27.65 1.67 -10.51
CA ILE A 574 28.10 0.29 -10.75
C ILE A 574 27.97 -0.49 -9.45
N ALA A 575 27.28 -1.63 -9.50
CA ALA A 575 27.28 -2.62 -8.44
C ALA A 575 28.58 -3.42 -8.54
N GLU A 576 29.52 -3.15 -7.66
CA GLU A 576 30.87 -3.75 -7.72
C GLU A 576 30.84 -5.27 -7.55
N GLY A 577 31.68 -5.94 -8.34
CA GLY A 577 31.83 -7.40 -8.30
C GLY A 577 30.71 -8.18 -8.98
N GLU A 578 29.75 -7.52 -9.61
CA GLU A 578 28.66 -8.21 -10.29
C GLU A 578 28.78 -8.14 -11.82
N PRO A 579 28.65 -9.31 -12.47
CA PRO A 579 28.82 -9.39 -13.91
C PRO A 579 27.63 -8.77 -14.67
N ASP A 580 26.40 -9.09 -14.29
CA ASP A 580 25.20 -8.66 -15.00
C ASP A 580 24.03 -8.43 -14.02
N LEU A 581 23.40 -7.27 -14.09
CA LEU A 581 22.12 -6.98 -13.44
C LEU A 581 20.98 -7.41 -14.35
N THR A 582 19.92 -8.01 -13.78
CA THR A 582 18.85 -8.65 -14.56
C THR A 582 17.48 -8.02 -14.34
N ALA A 583 17.26 -7.38 -13.19
CA ALA A 583 16.01 -6.68 -12.88
C ALA A 583 16.30 -5.48 -11.98
N GLY A 584 15.41 -4.48 -12.03
CA GLY A 584 15.48 -3.28 -11.20
C GLY A 584 14.10 -2.81 -10.74
N ALA A 585 14.06 -2.18 -9.58
CA ALA A 585 12.88 -1.51 -9.03
C ALA A 585 13.29 -0.26 -8.26
N MET A 586 12.34 0.63 -8.04
CA MET A 586 12.47 1.76 -7.13
C MET A 586 11.35 1.69 -6.12
N ASP A 587 11.63 2.07 -4.88
CA ASP A 587 10.60 2.15 -3.86
C ASP A 587 10.17 3.60 -3.57
N VAL A 588 9.11 3.74 -2.80
CA VAL A 588 8.56 5.06 -2.45
C VAL A 588 9.52 5.92 -1.62
N LEU A 589 10.60 5.33 -1.08
CA LEU A 589 11.66 6.02 -0.36
C LEU A 589 12.82 6.46 -1.27
N ASP A 590 12.66 6.36 -2.59
CA ASP A 590 13.69 6.66 -3.58
C ASP A 590 14.89 5.71 -3.55
N ARG A 591 14.81 4.59 -2.85
CA ARG A 591 15.86 3.58 -2.88
C ARG A 591 15.75 2.80 -4.17
N GLU A 592 16.91 2.52 -4.73
CA GLU A 592 17.06 1.73 -5.94
C GLU A 592 17.39 0.30 -5.55
N TRP A 593 16.66 -0.64 -6.12
CA TRP A 593 16.82 -2.07 -5.92
C TRP A 593 17.22 -2.72 -7.23
N VAL A 594 18.26 -3.56 -7.20
CA VAL A 594 18.69 -4.30 -8.38
C VAL A 594 18.96 -5.76 -8.01
N ALA A 595 18.78 -6.61 -9.00
CA ALA A 595 18.97 -8.04 -8.86
C ALA A 595 19.90 -8.60 -9.91
N SER A 596 20.60 -9.66 -9.55
CA SER A 596 21.35 -10.52 -10.46
C SER A 596 21.13 -12.00 -10.10
N LEU A 597 22.00 -12.88 -10.56
CA LEU A 597 21.98 -14.29 -10.22
C LEU A 597 22.23 -14.48 -8.70
N GLY A 598 21.17 -14.88 -7.98
CA GLY A 598 21.22 -15.19 -6.56
C GLY A 598 21.58 -14.04 -5.62
N ARG A 599 21.43 -12.79 -6.05
CA ARG A 599 21.71 -11.62 -5.20
C ARG A 599 20.76 -10.45 -5.42
N LEU A 600 20.48 -9.73 -4.34
CA LEU A 600 19.75 -8.46 -4.34
C LEU A 600 20.60 -7.38 -3.68
N TRP A 601 20.61 -6.21 -4.28
CA TRP A 601 21.25 -5.01 -3.76
C TRP A 601 20.23 -3.89 -3.62
N VAL A 602 20.57 -2.98 -2.73
CA VAL A 602 19.86 -1.72 -2.57
C VAL A 602 20.87 -0.59 -2.51
N ARG A 603 20.47 0.56 -3.03
CA ARG A 603 21.17 1.83 -2.93
C ARG A 603 20.19 2.91 -2.52
N ASP A 604 20.63 3.80 -1.65
CA ASP A 604 19.92 5.03 -1.33
C ASP A 604 20.71 6.20 -1.95
N PRO A 605 20.29 6.75 -3.11
CA PRO A 605 21.04 7.79 -3.81
C PRO A 605 21.21 9.08 -3.01
N GLN A 606 20.37 9.30 -2.01
CA GLN A 606 20.38 10.52 -1.19
C GLN A 606 21.29 10.41 0.02
N ARG A 607 21.65 9.18 0.41
CA ARG A 607 22.37 8.89 1.65
C ARG A 607 23.75 8.31 1.43
N ASP A 608 23.81 7.28 0.64
CA ASP A 608 25.04 6.54 0.36
C ASP A 608 24.98 6.07 -1.09
N ALA A 609 25.83 6.64 -1.92
CA ALA A 609 25.89 6.31 -3.35
C ALA A 609 26.35 4.87 -3.63
N ALA A 610 26.76 4.11 -2.60
CA ALA A 610 27.23 2.74 -2.74
C ALA A 610 26.08 1.72 -2.77
N TRP A 611 26.21 0.71 -3.62
CA TRP A 611 25.35 -0.45 -3.62
C TRP A 611 25.69 -1.38 -2.44
N ARG A 612 24.67 -1.83 -1.73
CA ARG A 612 24.81 -2.78 -0.61
C ARG A 612 24.06 -4.05 -0.92
N ALA A 613 24.74 -5.19 -0.87
CA ALA A 613 24.09 -6.49 -0.94
C ALA A 613 23.25 -6.72 0.33
N VAL A 614 21.99 -7.03 0.15
CA VAL A 614 21.02 -7.23 1.26
C VAL A 614 20.55 -8.68 1.35
N TRP A 615 20.65 -9.42 0.26
CA TRP A 615 20.37 -10.84 0.21
C TRP A 615 21.31 -11.52 -0.78
N SER A 616 21.77 -12.74 -0.43
CA SER A 616 22.62 -13.56 -1.29
C SER A 616 22.42 -15.04 -0.98
N ASP A 617 22.23 -15.82 -2.02
CA ASP A 617 22.23 -17.28 -1.97
C ASP A 617 23.07 -17.83 -3.13
N PRO A 618 24.29 -18.30 -2.84
CA PRO A 618 25.19 -18.86 -3.87
C PRO A 618 24.67 -20.15 -4.54
N SER A 619 23.71 -20.82 -3.93
CA SER A 619 23.08 -22.02 -4.52
C SER A 619 22.01 -21.68 -5.56
N TRP A 620 21.63 -20.42 -5.67
CA TRP A 620 20.61 -19.95 -6.62
C TRP A 620 21.17 -19.91 -8.03
N THR A 621 20.59 -20.72 -8.92
CA THR A 621 21.12 -20.92 -10.28
C THR A 621 20.34 -20.19 -11.37
N ALA A 622 19.16 -19.64 -11.04
CA ALA A 622 18.31 -18.93 -12.00
C ALA A 622 18.43 -17.39 -11.84
N PRO A 623 18.48 -16.60 -12.92
CA PRO A 623 18.50 -15.15 -12.83
C PRO A 623 17.16 -14.61 -12.31
N MET A 624 17.20 -13.56 -11.51
CA MET A 624 16.02 -12.80 -11.14
C MET A 624 15.52 -12.00 -12.35
N ILE A 625 14.28 -12.17 -12.73
CA ILE A 625 13.71 -11.56 -13.96
C ILE A 625 12.72 -10.44 -13.68
N SER A 626 12.22 -10.37 -12.47
CA SER A 626 11.28 -9.31 -12.05
C SER A 626 11.48 -9.01 -10.58
N ILE A 627 11.39 -7.75 -10.23
CA ILE A 627 11.51 -7.26 -8.85
C ILE A 627 10.44 -6.20 -8.62
N MET A 628 9.83 -6.22 -7.46
CA MET A 628 8.95 -5.19 -6.94
C MET A 628 9.50 -4.74 -5.59
N ALA A 629 9.54 -3.45 -5.37
CA ALA A 629 9.98 -2.88 -4.10
C ALA A 629 9.00 -1.82 -3.60
N ASP A 630 8.81 -1.81 -2.29
CA ASP A 630 8.09 -0.76 -1.57
C ASP A 630 8.83 -0.44 -0.27
N ALA A 631 8.37 0.55 0.51
CA ALA A 631 9.05 1.08 1.69
C ALA A 631 9.52 0.00 2.69
N GLY A 632 8.79 -1.07 2.84
CA GLY A 632 9.06 -2.13 3.82
C GLY A 632 9.10 -3.54 3.24
N MET A 633 8.99 -3.68 1.93
CA MET A 633 8.94 -4.99 1.27
C MET A 633 9.66 -4.96 -0.08
N VAL A 634 10.37 -6.03 -0.38
CA VAL A 634 10.89 -6.30 -1.72
C VAL A 634 10.57 -7.74 -2.08
N VAL A 635 10.10 -7.97 -3.29
CA VAL A 635 9.84 -9.31 -3.81
C VAL A 635 10.54 -9.47 -5.15
N ALA A 636 11.32 -10.51 -5.30
CA ALA A 636 12.00 -10.85 -6.54
C ALA A 636 11.55 -12.23 -7.03
N LEU A 637 11.35 -12.34 -8.34
CA LEU A 637 10.98 -13.56 -9.03
C LEU A 637 12.12 -14.00 -9.94
N SER A 638 12.50 -15.26 -9.86
CA SER A 638 13.51 -15.84 -10.74
C SER A 638 12.92 -16.54 -11.97
N ALA A 639 13.77 -16.79 -12.94
CA ALA A 639 13.39 -17.43 -14.20
C ALA A 639 12.88 -18.87 -14.06
N ASP A 640 13.17 -19.54 -12.95
CA ASP A 640 12.65 -20.87 -12.60
C ASP A 640 11.37 -20.84 -11.75
N GLY A 641 10.83 -19.65 -11.49
CA GLY A 641 9.62 -19.44 -10.70
C GLY A 641 9.84 -19.38 -9.19
N GLY A 642 11.09 -19.33 -8.73
CA GLY A 642 11.43 -19.09 -7.32
C GLY A 642 11.14 -17.65 -6.90
N ILE A 643 10.68 -17.47 -5.67
CA ILE A 643 10.36 -16.16 -5.10
C ILE A 643 11.23 -15.91 -3.88
N VAL A 644 11.86 -14.75 -3.86
CA VAL A 644 12.57 -14.20 -2.70
C VAL A 644 11.83 -12.98 -2.20
N GLU A 645 11.35 -13.05 -0.98
CA GLU A 645 10.62 -11.98 -0.32
C GLU A 645 11.43 -11.46 0.86
N GLY A 646 11.76 -10.18 0.86
CA GLY A 646 12.36 -9.46 1.97
C GLY A 646 11.35 -8.53 2.61
N ARG A 647 11.25 -8.56 3.94
CA ARG A 647 10.46 -7.63 4.72
C ARG A 647 11.34 -6.93 5.74
N ALA A 648 11.17 -5.63 5.87
CA ALA A 648 11.84 -4.86 6.91
C ALA A 648 11.45 -5.42 8.28
N GLY A 649 12.43 -5.91 9.01
CA GLY A 649 12.24 -6.50 10.33
C GLY A 649 12.63 -5.56 11.47
N TRP A 650 12.21 -5.89 12.70
CA TRP A 650 12.62 -5.23 13.93
C TRP A 650 13.59 -6.14 14.68
N GLN A 651 14.85 -5.76 14.83
CA GLN A 651 15.75 -6.44 15.75
C GLN A 651 15.82 -5.71 17.09
N ARG A 652 15.66 -6.45 18.19
CA ARG A 652 16.05 -5.96 19.52
C ARG A 652 17.57 -5.80 19.53
N LYS A 653 18.08 -4.61 19.77
CA LYS A 653 19.46 -4.47 20.25
C LYS A 653 19.54 -5.21 21.59
N HIS A 654 20.18 -6.37 21.62
CA HIS A 654 20.67 -6.92 22.88
C HIS A 654 21.69 -5.92 23.45
N LYS A 655 21.37 -5.37 24.62
CA LYS A 655 22.35 -4.71 25.47
C LYS A 655 23.26 -5.75 26.10
#